data_56c93f85d6a38a61d4bfa57480482f3f
#
_entry.id   56c93f85d6a38a61d4bfa57480482f3f
#
_cell.length_a   1.000
_cell.length_b   1.000
_cell.length_c   1.000
_cell.angle_alpha   90.00
_cell.angle_beta   90.00
_cell.angle_gamma   90.00
#
_symmetry.space_group_name_H-M   'P 1'
#
loop_
_entity.id
_entity.type
_entity.pdbx_description
1 polymer ?
#
loop_
_entity_poly.entity_id
_entity_poly.type
_entity_poly.pdbx_seq_one_letter_code
_entity_poly.pdbx_strand_id
1 'polypeptide(L)'
;MTYNIDFLIAAMVILLLVLWYFLGQKRAEDLNNQVFLFFAIIGILDVVAELASNYYISFPNSNCEIAAMLATTIFYLLQALLPFTVICYIQTLHDNKIISAKKMFLSGVPTFILMGMILTNPFTEKLFYFDIPAGYMKGPWYMLMYYSALCHMAAALILIVIWRKKLGYRKVKVLLEILLISGAGVVIQLLYHPLLTTGFGMSLGILVLFITINNPHANIDTLTGLYNHLYLVRKSNELISAGKSFHIITVYLYQLKHINKIAGVQGGNSILKLTARKLGEMCGKKAFRTTGKSFMILTGSLEEYEYYLTQLKRMFDGNSKLNVNNKIITVPVIISGIMNAQKLGDSGLILEYAEYLEALSAKNGLTEVIQDDYQTMNGFLYNKRVEQYLHKAITEDLFEIYYQPVYSTRKKCFITLEALSRLQHPELGWIAPDVFIQIAEKNHMIEQITDLQFSRVCRFLGENRYLMRHLLNVKVNLSSLDLMRNDCSRHFIRIMDAYKIPHNWIQFEITETVATECNAGLRRVAEEFTDAGIGLCLDDFGSGYANLNTVMRLPFSVIKVDRSLLFDICRDEKRAIFYESVVETFHKMNYHIVSEGVETQEEMEQISSWGVEMIQGYYFSKPLPEKELLELLKKQDNIER
;
A
#
# COMPACT_ATOMS: atom_id res chain seq x y z
N MET A 1 30.36 -23.58 -48.70
CA MET A 1 28.96 -23.35 -48.28
C MET A 1 28.85 -21.90 -47.85
N THR A 2 27.96 -21.12 -48.45
CA THR A 2 27.69 -19.76 -48.01
C THR A 2 26.61 -19.83 -46.94
N TYR A 3 26.96 -19.46 -45.69
CA TYR A 3 25.99 -19.34 -44.59
C TYR A 3 25.21 -18.03 -44.69
N ASN A 4 23.94 -18.04 -44.33
CA ASN A 4 23.15 -16.83 -44.22
C ASN A 4 23.42 -16.14 -42.89
N ILE A 5 24.06 -14.95 -42.97
CA ILE A 5 24.46 -14.17 -41.77
C ILE A 5 23.42 -13.14 -41.34
N ASP A 6 22.26 -13.03 -42.04
CA ASP A 6 21.24 -12.01 -41.74
C ASP A 6 20.72 -12.14 -40.31
N PHE A 7 20.51 -13.37 -39.83
CA PHE A 7 20.08 -13.64 -38.45
C PHE A 7 21.14 -13.24 -37.42
N LEU A 8 22.44 -13.37 -37.72
CA LEU A 8 23.52 -12.93 -36.82
C LEU A 8 23.61 -11.40 -36.75
N ILE A 9 23.42 -10.72 -37.88
CA ILE A 9 23.35 -9.25 -37.89
C ILE A 9 22.15 -8.78 -37.07
N ALA A 10 20.97 -9.39 -37.23
CA ALA A 10 19.80 -9.08 -36.43
C ALA A 10 20.05 -9.33 -34.96
N ALA A 11 20.68 -10.44 -34.59
CA ALA A 11 21.06 -10.77 -33.21
C ALA A 11 21.99 -9.71 -32.61
N MET A 12 23.00 -9.27 -33.37
CA MET A 12 23.93 -8.22 -32.95
C MET A 12 23.20 -6.91 -32.67
N VAL A 13 22.31 -6.46 -33.54
CA VAL A 13 21.54 -5.23 -33.39
C VAL A 13 20.67 -5.31 -32.12
N ILE A 14 19.96 -6.42 -31.90
CA ILE A 14 19.14 -6.65 -30.71
C ILE A 14 19.98 -6.56 -29.44
N LEU A 15 21.10 -7.27 -29.37
CA LEU A 15 21.96 -7.31 -28.19
C LEU A 15 22.59 -5.96 -27.88
N LEU A 16 23.06 -5.23 -28.92
CA LEU A 16 23.61 -3.89 -28.76
C LEU A 16 22.54 -2.90 -28.26
N LEU A 17 21.32 -2.96 -28.79
CA LEU A 17 20.18 -2.14 -28.29
C LEU A 17 19.84 -2.45 -26.83
N VAL A 18 19.77 -3.74 -26.49
CA VAL A 18 19.51 -4.17 -25.09
C VAL A 18 20.61 -3.65 -24.17
N LEU A 19 21.89 -3.80 -24.56
CA LEU A 19 23.03 -3.35 -23.77
C LEU A 19 23.06 -1.83 -23.62
N TRP A 20 22.86 -1.09 -24.71
CA TRP A 20 22.82 0.37 -24.71
C TRP A 20 21.72 0.90 -23.80
N TYR A 21 20.49 0.35 -23.93
CA TYR A 21 19.35 0.74 -23.11
C TYR A 21 19.55 0.33 -21.66
N PHE A 22 20.10 -0.86 -21.40
CA PHE A 22 20.40 -1.34 -20.06
C PHE A 22 21.47 -0.46 -19.38
N LEU A 23 22.53 -0.03 -20.06
CA LEU A 23 23.58 0.81 -19.48
C LEU A 23 23.13 2.27 -19.26
N GLY A 24 22.28 2.80 -20.14
CA GLY A 24 21.80 4.18 -20.08
C GLY A 24 20.81 4.48 -18.96
N GLN A 25 20.29 3.46 -18.28
CA GLN A 25 19.25 3.65 -17.25
C GLN A 25 19.77 3.46 -15.82
N LYS A 26 19.17 4.23 -14.90
CA LYS A 26 19.36 4.05 -13.47
C LYS A 26 18.75 2.70 -13.03
N ARG A 27 19.50 1.88 -12.34
CA ARG A 27 19.10 0.50 -11.98
C ARG A 27 19.50 0.15 -10.55
N ALA A 28 18.85 -0.87 -10.00
CA ALA A 28 19.24 -1.46 -8.72
C ALA A 28 20.58 -2.20 -8.87
N GLU A 29 21.47 -2.05 -7.91
CA GLU A 29 22.70 -2.85 -7.81
C GLU A 29 22.39 -4.18 -7.14
N ASP A 30 21.74 -5.08 -7.88
CA ASP A 30 21.48 -6.44 -7.44
C ASP A 30 22.26 -7.46 -8.30
N LEU A 31 22.43 -8.64 -7.74
CA LEU A 31 23.18 -9.72 -8.38
C LEU A 31 22.55 -10.14 -9.71
N ASN A 32 21.22 -10.07 -9.80
CA ASN A 32 20.48 -10.42 -11.03
C ASN A 32 20.87 -9.52 -12.19
N ASN A 33 21.01 -8.20 -11.95
CA ASN A 33 21.41 -7.24 -12.96
C ASN A 33 22.87 -7.43 -13.39
N GLN A 34 23.75 -7.83 -12.44
CA GLN A 34 25.16 -8.13 -12.77
C GLN A 34 25.27 -9.39 -13.65
N VAL A 35 24.56 -10.46 -13.29
CA VAL A 35 24.55 -11.71 -14.08
C VAL A 35 23.88 -11.51 -15.43
N PHE A 36 22.81 -10.71 -15.50
CA PHE A 36 22.19 -10.33 -16.77
C PHE A 36 23.17 -9.57 -17.68
N LEU A 37 23.89 -8.57 -17.12
CA LEU A 37 24.91 -7.83 -17.89
C LEU A 37 25.98 -8.77 -18.44
N PHE A 38 26.49 -9.69 -17.60
CA PHE A 38 27.47 -10.69 -18.02
C PHE A 38 26.92 -11.57 -19.15
N PHE A 39 25.67 -12.02 -19.03
CA PHE A 39 25.00 -12.83 -20.02
C PHE A 39 24.85 -12.07 -21.37
N ALA A 40 24.44 -10.79 -21.33
CA ALA A 40 24.34 -9.97 -22.55
C ALA A 40 25.70 -9.74 -23.21
N ILE A 41 26.77 -9.50 -22.46
CA ILE A 41 28.14 -9.32 -22.97
C ILE A 41 28.64 -10.61 -23.64
N ILE A 42 28.45 -11.76 -22.98
CA ILE A 42 28.84 -13.06 -23.58
C ILE A 42 28.06 -13.30 -24.85
N GLY A 43 26.76 -12.98 -24.91
CA GLY A 43 25.95 -13.10 -26.10
C GLY A 43 26.48 -12.25 -27.28
N ILE A 44 26.92 -11.03 -27.01
CA ILE A 44 27.55 -10.16 -28.03
C ILE A 44 28.86 -10.78 -28.52
N LEU A 45 29.71 -11.22 -27.59
CA LEU A 45 31.00 -11.82 -27.93
C LEU A 45 30.83 -13.12 -28.74
N ASP A 46 29.82 -13.91 -28.44
CA ASP A 46 29.47 -15.13 -29.18
C ASP A 46 29.08 -14.83 -30.62
N VAL A 47 28.18 -13.87 -30.83
CA VAL A 47 27.76 -13.44 -32.18
C VAL A 47 28.95 -12.88 -32.99
N VAL A 48 29.84 -12.09 -32.34
CA VAL A 48 31.07 -11.58 -33.01
C VAL A 48 31.99 -12.74 -33.41
N ALA A 49 32.19 -13.69 -32.49
CA ALA A 49 33.04 -14.84 -32.75
C ALA A 49 32.46 -15.77 -33.83
N GLU A 50 31.11 -15.93 -33.84
CA GLU A 50 30.40 -16.69 -34.88
C GLU A 50 30.55 -16.02 -36.25
N LEU A 51 30.41 -14.69 -36.34
CA LEU A 51 30.65 -13.92 -37.58
C LEU A 51 32.09 -14.08 -38.06
N ALA A 52 33.07 -13.96 -37.17
CA ALA A 52 34.48 -14.14 -37.51
C ALA A 52 34.77 -15.56 -37.98
N SER A 53 34.26 -16.58 -37.29
CA SER A 53 34.41 -17.98 -37.69
C SER A 53 33.81 -18.23 -39.08
N ASN A 54 32.57 -17.74 -39.32
CA ASN A 54 31.90 -17.92 -40.60
C ASN A 54 32.61 -17.18 -41.76
N TYR A 55 33.21 -16.00 -41.50
CA TYR A 55 34.03 -15.31 -42.48
C TYR A 55 35.19 -16.17 -42.96
N TYR A 56 35.99 -16.73 -42.02
CA TYR A 56 37.12 -17.59 -42.38
C TYR A 56 36.69 -18.91 -43.00
N ILE A 57 35.54 -19.48 -42.60
CA ILE A 57 34.98 -20.70 -43.20
C ILE A 57 34.52 -20.45 -44.66
N SER A 58 33.96 -19.27 -44.95
CA SER A 58 33.42 -18.93 -46.28
C SER A 58 34.51 -18.55 -47.28
N PHE A 59 35.65 -18.03 -46.81
CA PHE A 59 36.79 -17.61 -47.64
C PHE A 59 38.05 -18.36 -47.23
N PRO A 60 38.13 -19.68 -47.50
CA PRO A 60 39.28 -20.48 -47.12
C PRO A 60 40.51 -20.04 -47.94
N ASN A 61 41.51 -19.60 -47.22
CA ASN A 61 42.81 -19.29 -47.78
C ASN A 61 43.88 -20.07 -47.01
N SER A 62 44.84 -20.70 -47.67
CA SER A 62 45.86 -21.52 -47.01
C SER A 62 46.69 -20.77 -45.96
N ASN A 63 46.78 -19.44 -46.08
CA ASN A 63 47.44 -18.60 -45.05
C ASN A 63 46.61 -18.24 -43.88
N CYS A 64 45.31 -18.61 -43.83
CA CYS A 64 44.35 -18.22 -42.76
C CYS A 64 43.85 -19.41 -41.92
N GLU A 65 44.40 -20.62 -42.09
CA GLU A 65 43.96 -21.82 -41.40
C GLU A 65 44.04 -21.69 -39.88
N ILE A 66 45.15 -21.16 -39.35
CA ILE A 66 45.33 -20.90 -37.93
C ILE A 66 44.31 -19.90 -37.41
N ALA A 67 44.02 -18.84 -38.19
CA ALA A 67 43.04 -17.84 -37.83
C ALA A 67 41.61 -18.41 -37.81
N ALA A 68 41.27 -19.27 -38.78
CA ALA A 68 40.01 -19.98 -38.85
C ALA A 68 39.84 -20.94 -37.65
N MET A 69 40.89 -21.70 -37.33
CA MET A 69 40.91 -22.60 -36.16
C MET A 69 40.72 -21.82 -34.87
N LEU A 70 41.44 -20.70 -34.68
CA LEU A 70 41.30 -19.85 -33.47
C LEU A 70 39.92 -19.21 -33.37
N ALA A 71 39.41 -18.61 -34.46
CA ALA A 71 38.09 -17.98 -34.46
C ALA A 71 36.97 -18.99 -34.12
N THR A 72 37.03 -20.18 -34.73
CA THR A 72 36.04 -21.25 -34.49
C THR A 72 36.17 -21.81 -33.08
N THR A 73 37.39 -21.95 -32.55
CA THR A 73 37.62 -22.38 -31.16
C THR A 73 37.04 -21.37 -30.17
N ILE A 74 37.27 -20.06 -30.37
CA ILE A 74 36.71 -18.99 -29.52
C ILE A 74 35.19 -18.99 -29.59
N PHE A 75 34.62 -19.10 -30.79
CA PHE A 75 33.16 -19.20 -30.97
C PHE A 75 32.58 -20.37 -30.17
N TYR A 76 33.11 -21.57 -30.30
CA TYR A 76 32.61 -22.74 -29.60
C TYR A 76 32.78 -22.64 -28.05
N LEU A 77 33.84 -21.99 -27.57
CA LEU A 77 34.02 -21.72 -26.13
C LEU A 77 32.91 -20.82 -25.59
N LEU A 78 32.61 -19.74 -26.31
CA LEU A 78 31.55 -18.78 -25.92
C LEU A 78 30.17 -19.43 -26.02
N GLN A 79 29.91 -20.18 -27.09
CA GLN A 79 28.68 -20.94 -27.30
C GLN A 79 28.44 -21.99 -26.19
N ALA A 80 29.50 -22.68 -25.72
CA ALA A 80 29.41 -23.64 -24.61
C ALA A 80 29.08 -22.95 -23.25
N LEU A 81 29.50 -21.68 -23.11
CA LEU A 81 29.29 -20.92 -21.87
C LEU A 81 27.85 -20.37 -21.72
N LEU A 82 27.17 -20.05 -22.83
CA LEU A 82 25.84 -19.43 -22.84
C LEU A 82 24.76 -20.22 -22.09
N PRO A 83 24.56 -21.53 -22.29
CA PRO A 83 23.56 -22.29 -21.53
C PRO A 83 23.85 -22.34 -20.03
N PHE A 84 25.12 -22.34 -19.63
CA PHE A 84 25.53 -22.27 -18.24
C PHE A 84 25.16 -20.92 -17.60
N THR A 85 25.31 -19.80 -18.33
CA THR A 85 24.92 -18.48 -17.82
C THR A 85 23.42 -18.39 -17.57
N VAL A 86 22.58 -19.08 -18.34
CA VAL A 86 21.13 -19.19 -18.10
C VAL A 86 20.86 -19.87 -16.75
N ILE A 87 21.57 -20.98 -16.43
CA ILE A 87 21.43 -21.66 -15.14
C ILE A 87 21.85 -20.74 -13.99
N CYS A 88 22.98 -20.04 -14.12
CA CYS A 88 23.44 -19.06 -13.14
C CYS A 88 22.38 -17.97 -12.92
N TYR A 89 21.77 -17.47 -13.98
CA TYR A 89 20.71 -16.47 -13.89
C TYR A 89 19.47 -17.00 -13.15
N ILE A 90 19.01 -18.22 -13.44
CA ILE A 90 17.89 -18.85 -12.73
C ILE A 90 18.21 -19.01 -11.23
N GLN A 91 19.44 -19.39 -10.88
CA GLN A 91 19.88 -19.50 -9.50
C GLN A 91 19.86 -18.16 -8.75
N THR A 92 20.27 -17.06 -9.40
CA THR A 92 20.20 -15.73 -8.79
C THR A 92 18.77 -15.25 -8.59
N LEU A 93 17.85 -15.60 -9.49
CA LEU A 93 16.41 -15.29 -9.33
C LEU A 93 15.78 -16.03 -8.15
N HIS A 94 16.34 -17.20 -7.77
CA HIS A 94 15.84 -17.99 -6.64
C HIS A 94 16.32 -17.44 -5.30
N ASP A 95 17.62 -17.16 -5.12
CA ASP A 95 18.20 -16.89 -3.79
C ASP A 95 18.66 -15.44 -3.59
N ASN A 96 18.78 -14.64 -4.65
CA ASN A 96 19.33 -13.26 -4.66
C ASN A 96 20.63 -13.11 -3.80
N LYS A 97 21.34 -14.23 -3.55
CA LYS A 97 22.60 -14.31 -2.81
C LYS A 97 23.70 -14.78 -3.75
N ILE A 98 24.94 -14.47 -3.39
CA ILE A 98 26.12 -15.00 -4.09
C ILE A 98 25.98 -16.50 -4.18
N ILE A 99 25.95 -17.03 -5.41
CA ILE A 99 25.84 -18.47 -5.66
C ILE A 99 27.03 -19.14 -4.99
N SER A 100 26.77 -20.14 -4.14
CA SER A 100 27.85 -20.92 -3.54
C SER A 100 28.73 -21.50 -4.64
N ALA A 101 30.05 -21.30 -4.52
CA ALA A 101 31.03 -21.81 -5.49
C ALA A 101 30.84 -23.30 -5.79
N LYS A 102 30.44 -24.10 -4.78
CA LYS A 102 30.13 -25.52 -4.94
C LYS A 102 28.94 -25.79 -5.85
N LYS A 103 27.84 -25.00 -5.72
CA LYS A 103 26.65 -25.12 -6.58
C LYS A 103 26.96 -24.67 -8.02
N MET A 104 27.70 -23.59 -8.15
CA MET A 104 28.15 -23.07 -9.46
C MET A 104 29.05 -24.06 -10.18
N PHE A 105 30.02 -24.65 -9.46
CA PHE A 105 30.90 -25.67 -10.01
C PHE A 105 30.12 -26.91 -10.47
N LEU A 106 29.22 -27.43 -9.63
CA LEU A 106 28.42 -28.63 -9.93
C LEU A 106 27.54 -28.42 -11.17
N SER A 107 26.89 -27.26 -11.30
CA SER A 107 26.07 -26.93 -12.48
C SER A 107 26.91 -26.68 -13.75
N GLY A 108 28.16 -26.30 -13.61
CA GLY A 108 29.09 -26.02 -14.70
C GLY A 108 29.90 -27.23 -15.20
N VAL A 109 29.84 -28.38 -14.52
CA VAL A 109 30.65 -29.56 -14.88
C VAL A 109 30.54 -29.94 -16.37
N PRO A 110 29.35 -30.05 -16.98
CA PRO A 110 29.27 -30.38 -18.42
C PRO A 110 29.93 -29.31 -19.32
N THR A 111 29.77 -28.03 -18.95
CA THR A 111 30.41 -26.90 -19.65
C THR A 111 31.94 -26.98 -19.57
N PHE A 112 32.47 -27.19 -18.35
CA PHE A 112 33.92 -27.23 -18.13
C PHE A 112 34.58 -28.43 -18.86
N ILE A 113 33.91 -29.61 -18.90
CA ILE A 113 34.37 -30.74 -19.68
C ILE A 113 34.39 -30.42 -21.18
N LEU A 114 33.30 -29.85 -21.70
CA LEU A 114 33.20 -29.44 -23.10
C LEU A 114 34.25 -28.39 -23.48
N MET A 115 34.45 -27.38 -22.62
CA MET A 115 35.49 -26.35 -22.83
C MET A 115 36.90 -26.94 -22.88
N GLY A 116 37.20 -27.92 -22.01
CA GLY A 116 38.46 -28.66 -22.04
C GLY A 116 38.66 -29.41 -23.36
N MET A 117 37.60 -30.04 -23.89
CA MET A 117 37.63 -30.71 -25.19
C MET A 117 37.78 -29.71 -26.35
N ILE A 118 37.13 -28.53 -26.29
CA ILE A 118 37.27 -27.49 -27.31
C ILE A 118 38.69 -26.92 -27.33
N LEU A 119 39.30 -26.69 -26.15
CA LEU A 119 40.66 -26.18 -26.02
C LEU A 119 41.71 -27.18 -26.56
N THR A 120 41.46 -28.49 -26.40
CA THR A 120 42.34 -29.55 -26.90
C THR A 120 42.04 -29.92 -28.36
N ASN A 121 40.96 -29.39 -28.95
CA ASN A 121 40.53 -29.74 -30.32
C ASN A 121 41.54 -29.40 -31.43
N PRO A 122 42.32 -28.29 -31.36
CA PRO A 122 43.35 -27.99 -32.36
C PRO A 122 44.39 -29.12 -32.50
N PHE A 123 44.54 -29.99 -31.47
CA PHE A 123 45.47 -31.13 -31.47
C PHE A 123 44.78 -32.48 -31.70
N THR A 124 43.49 -32.54 -31.36
CA THR A 124 42.76 -33.83 -31.37
C THR A 124 41.82 -34.01 -32.55
N GLU A 125 41.42 -32.89 -33.20
CA GLU A 125 40.50 -32.82 -34.33
C GLU A 125 39.17 -33.59 -34.15
N LYS A 126 38.78 -33.85 -32.90
CA LYS A 126 37.61 -34.68 -32.58
C LYS A 126 36.29 -33.94 -32.73
N LEU A 127 36.27 -32.60 -32.50
CA LEU A 127 35.06 -31.84 -32.60
C LEU A 127 34.89 -31.21 -34.00
N PHE A 128 35.95 -30.63 -34.52
CA PHE A 128 36.00 -30.06 -35.86
C PHE A 128 37.44 -29.97 -36.33
N TYR A 129 37.64 -29.93 -37.66
CA TYR A 129 38.94 -29.74 -38.28
C TYR A 129 38.79 -29.02 -39.64
N PHE A 130 39.88 -28.51 -40.14
CA PHE A 130 39.97 -27.88 -41.47
C PHE A 130 40.76 -28.79 -42.40
N ASP A 131 40.15 -29.16 -43.54
CA ASP A 131 40.79 -29.98 -44.57
C ASP A 131 40.95 -29.13 -45.86
N ILE A 132 42.14 -29.12 -46.46
CA ILE A 132 42.42 -28.39 -47.69
C ILE A 132 42.36 -29.39 -48.86
N PRO A 133 41.42 -29.24 -49.84
CA PRO A 133 40.60 -28.06 -50.17
C PRO A 133 39.15 -28.09 -49.63
N ALA A 134 38.75 -29.07 -48.85
CA ALA A 134 37.35 -29.28 -48.46
C ALA A 134 36.81 -28.23 -47.48
N GLY A 135 37.67 -27.46 -46.78
CA GLY A 135 37.31 -26.43 -45.81
C GLY A 135 36.96 -27.00 -44.46
N TYR A 136 35.98 -26.40 -43.76
CA TYR A 136 35.52 -26.80 -42.44
C TYR A 136 34.81 -28.17 -42.47
N MET A 137 35.24 -29.09 -41.60
CA MET A 137 34.68 -30.42 -41.47
C MET A 137 34.28 -30.70 -40.00
N LYS A 138 33.16 -31.40 -39.81
CA LYS A 138 32.68 -31.83 -38.50
C LYS A 138 33.42 -33.09 -38.06
N GLY A 139 33.99 -33.05 -36.87
CA GLY A 139 34.64 -34.21 -36.27
C GLY A 139 33.63 -35.24 -35.72
N PRO A 140 34.12 -36.45 -35.35
CA PRO A 140 33.26 -37.55 -34.86
C PRO A 140 32.50 -37.21 -33.58
N TRP A 141 32.99 -36.25 -32.77
CA TRP A 141 32.39 -35.87 -31.49
C TRP A 141 31.64 -34.52 -31.58
N TYR A 142 31.39 -33.98 -32.76
CA TYR A 142 30.69 -32.71 -32.97
C TYR A 142 29.34 -32.62 -32.27
N MET A 143 28.59 -33.77 -32.18
CA MET A 143 27.28 -33.81 -31.52
C MET A 143 27.33 -33.55 -30.02
N LEU A 144 28.50 -33.67 -29.35
CA LEU A 144 28.64 -33.39 -27.90
C LEU A 144 28.28 -31.94 -27.55
N MET A 145 28.45 -31.00 -28.51
CA MET A 145 28.06 -29.61 -28.31
C MET A 145 26.56 -29.47 -28.13
N TYR A 146 25.77 -30.15 -28.97
CA TYR A 146 24.30 -30.18 -28.84
C TYR A 146 23.84 -30.94 -27.62
N TYR A 147 24.49 -32.05 -27.27
CA TYR A 147 24.15 -32.80 -26.05
C TYR A 147 24.42 -31.98 -24.79
N SER A 148 25.50 -31.23 -24.72
CA SER A 148 25.79 -30.31 -23.63
C SER A 148 24.72 -29.24 -23.50
N ALA A 149 24.32 -28.60 -24.60
CA ALA A 149 23.25 -27.60 -24.61
C ALA A 149 21.91 -28.22 -24.10
N LEU A 150 21.56 -29.43 -24.58
CA LEU A 150 20.34 -30.14 -24.15
C LEU A 150 20.36 -30.48 -22.66
N CYS A 151 21.52 -30.94 -22.14
CA CYS A 151 21.68 -31.19 -20.70
C CYS A 151 21.43 -29.93 -19.86
N HIS A 152 21.97 -28.78 -20.28
CA HIS A 152 21.74 -27.51 -19.58
C HIS A 152 20.29 -27.05 -19.68
N MET A 153 19.64 -27.21 -20.85
CA MET A 153 18.21 -26.90 -21.00
C MET A 153 17.33 -27.77 -20.10
N ALA A 154 17.64 -29.08 -20.02
CA ALA A 154 16.94 -30.00 -19.11
C ALA A 154 17.17 -29.61 -17.64
N ALA A 155 18.41 -29.30 -17.26
CA ALA A 155 18.73 -28.83 -15.91
C ALA A 155 18.00 -27.52 -15.58
N ALA A 156 17.97 -26.55 -16.50
CA ALA A 156 17.23 -25.30 -16.34
C ALA A 156 15.73 -25.56 -16.13
N LEU A 157 15.14 -26.44 -16.95
CA LEU A 157 13.72 -26.81 -16.82
C LEU A 157 13.43 -27.48 -15.46
N ILE A 158 14.28 -28.40 -15.02
CA ILE A 158 14.17 -29.05 -13.70
C ILE A 158 14.22 -28.02 -12.58
N LEU A 159 15.18 -27.09 -12.62
CA LEU A 159 15.28 -26.02 -11.61
C LEU A 159 14.05 -25.11 -11.59
N ILE A 160 13.53 -24.73 -12.76
CA ILE A 160 12.31 -23.91 -12.87
C ILE A 160 11.11 -24.63 -12.23
N VAL A 161 10.95 -25.94 -12.49
CA VAL A 161 9.83 -26.75 -11.95
C VAL A 161 9.96 -26.90 -10.43
N ILE A 162 11.17 -27.22 -9.92
CA ILE A 162 11.42 -27.38 -8.48
C ILE A 162 11.15 -26.06 -7.74
N TRP A 163 11.60 -24.94 -8.31
CA TRP A 163 11.53 -23.63 -7.64
C TRP A 163 10.29 -22.80 -8.00
N ARG A 164 9.32 -23.38 -8.73
CA ARG A 164 8.12 -22.70 -9.25
C ARG A 164 7.36 -21.90 -8.20
N LYS A 165 7.23 -22.42 -6.96
CA LYS A 165 6.52 -21.74 -5.87
C LYS A 165 7.25 -20.45 -5.42
N LYS A 166 8.58 -20.47 -5.35
CA LYS A 166 9.40 -19.34 -4.91
C LYS A 166 9.62 -18.30 -6.03
N LEU A 167 9.76 -18.75 -7.27
CA LEU A 167 9.91 -17.87 -8.44
C LEU A 167 8.63 -17.12 -8.78
N GLY A 168 7.47 -17.71 -8.54
CA GLY A 168 6.16 -17.16 -8.90
C GLY A 168 5.82 -17.35 -10.39
N TYR A 169 4.50 -17.36 -10.68
CA TYR A 169 3.96 -17.70 -12.01
C TYR A 169 4.57 -16.86 -13.14
N ARG A 170 4.69 -15.54 -12.96
CA ARG A 170 5.21 -14.63 -14.01
C ARG A 170 6.64 -14.95 -14.42
N LYS A 171 7.55 -15.15 -13.45
CA LYS A 171 8.95 -15.47 -13.75
C LYS A 171 9.08 -16.86 -14.38
N VAL A 172 8.33 -17.85 -13.87
CA VAL A 172 8.30 -19.20 -14.44
C VAL A 172 7.89 -19.16 -15.90
N LYS A 173 6.79 -18.47 -16.24
CA LYS A 173 6.32 -18.34 -17.62
C LYS A 173 7.39 -17.77 -18.54
N VAL A 174 8.01 -16.66 -18.15
CA VAL A 174 9.06 -15.99 -18.93
C VAL A 174 10.29 -16.89 -19.15
N LEU A 175 10.74 -17.59 -18.10
CA LEU A 175 11.88 -18.51 -18.22
C LEU A 175 11.58 -19.68 -19.16
N LEU A 176 10.35 -20.22 -19.15
CA LEU A 176 9.92 -21.24 -20.10
C LEU A 176 9.86 -20.70 -21.54
N GLU A 177 9.36 -19.48 -21.75
CA GLU A 177 9.36 -18.81 -23.06
C GLU A 177 10.77 -18.66 -23.62
N ILE A 178 11.73 -18.27 -22.80
CA ILE A 178 13.15 -18.15 -23.20
C ILE A 178 13.74 -19.49 -23.62
N LEU A 179 13.52 -20.53 -22.81
CA LEU A 179 14.00 -21.88 -23.16
C LEU A 179 13.38 -22.36 -24.49
N LEU A 180 12.11 -22.08 -24.71
CA LEU A 180 11.41 -22.44 -25.94
C LEU A 180 11.95 -21.69 -27.15
N ILE A 181 12.14 -20.37 -27.05
CA ILE A 181 12.69 -19.53 -28.15
C ILE A 181 14.12 -19.95 -28.48
N SER A 182 14.99 -20.08 -27.47
CA SER A 182 16.38 -20.49 -27.67
C SER A 182 16.47 -21.92 -28.23
N GLY A 183 15.64 -22.85 -27.71
CA GLY A 183 15.57 -24.21 -28.21
C GLY A 183 15.08 -24.30 -29.65
N ALA A 184 14.10 -23.49 -30.03
CA ALA A 184 13.62 -23.42 -31.42
C ALA A 184 14.74 -22.96 -32.38
N GLY A 185 15.54 -21.96 -31.96
CA GLY A 185 16.71 -21.52 -32.74
C GLY A 185 17.71 -22.66 -32.99
N VAL A 186 18.00 -23.45 -31.95
CA VAL A 186 18.89 -24.61 -32.07
C VAL A 186 18.31 -25.68 -33.00
N VAL A 187 17.02 -26.02 -32.87
CA VAL A 187 16.36 -27.04 -33.71
C VAL A 187 16.31 -26.60 -35.18
N ILE A 188 15.98 -25.34 -35.46
CA ILE A 188 15.95 -24.80 -36.82
C ILE A 188 17.33 -24.89 -37.46
N GLN A 189 18.40 -24.51 -36.74
CA GLN A 189 19.78 -24.60 -37.25
C GLN A 189 20.23 -26.04 -37.48
N LEU A 190 19.74 -26.97 -36.67
CA LEU A 190 20.05 -28.39 -36.81
C LEU A 190 19.37 -29.01 -38.05
N LEU A 191 18.14 -28.57 -38.36
CA LEU A 191 17.39 -29.02 -39.54
C LEU A 191 17.84 -28.33 -40.84
N TYR A 192 18.21 -27.03 -40.75
CA TYR A 192 18.57 -26.20 -41.88
C TYR A 192 19.94 -25.55 -41.64
N HIS A 193 21.00 -26.33 -41.76
CA HIS A 193 22.39 -25.97 -41.46
C HIS A 193 22.89 -24.62 -42.06
N PRO A 194 22.43 -24.16 -43.23
CA PRO A 194 22.82 -22.85 -43.77
C PRO A 194 22.27 -21.66 -42.98
N LEU A 195 21.24 -21.87 -42.13
CA LEU A 195 20.64 -20.81 -41.33
C LEU A 195 21.26 -20.78 -39.94
N LEU A 196 21.92 -19.66 -39.61
CA LEU A 196 22.57 -19.45 -38.30
C LEU A 196 21.56 -18.83 -37.30
N THR A 197 20.67 -19.63 -36.75
CA THR A 197 19.52 -19.16 -35.94
C THR A 197 19.74 -19.31 -34.45
N THR A 198 20.74 -20.02 -33.97
CA THR A 198 21.02 -20.24 -32.55
C THR A 198 21.30 -18.92 -31.83
N GLY A 199 22.22 -18.10 -32.32
CA GLY A 199 22.55 -16.77 -31.78
C GLY A 199 21.35 -15.82 -31.79
N PHE A 200 20.52 -15.89 -32.84
CA PHE A 200 19.29 -15.10 -32.95
C PHE A 200 18.25 -15.51 -31.92
N GLY A 201 17.99 -16.81 -31.74
CA GLY A 201 17.07 -17.31 -30.70
C GLY A 201 17.52 -16.91 -29.30
N MET A 202 18.82 -16.93 -29.02
CA MET A 202 19.40 -16.49 -27.76
C MET A 202 19.23 -14.97 -27.55
N SER A 203 19.48 -14.17 -28.60
CA SER A 203 19.31 -12.70 -28.53
C SER A 203 17.86 -12.30 -28.22
N LEU A 204 16.89 -13.00 -28.83
CA LEU A 204 15.46 -12.83 -28.50
C LEU A 204 15.17 -13.23 -27.05
N GLY A 205 15.75 -14.32 -26.55
CA GLY A 205 15.65 -14.74 -25.17
C GLY A 205 16.16 -13.67 -24.18
N ILE A 206 17.33 -13.08 -24.48
CA ILE A 206 17.91 -11.97 -23.69
C ILE A 206 17.01 -10.73 -23.75
N LEU A 207 16.44 -10.41 -24.91
CA LEU A 207 15.48 -9.31 -25.07
C LEU A 207 14.22 -9.52 -24.21
N VAL A 208 13.64 -10.73 -24.24
CA VAL A 208 12.47 -11.08 -23.41
C VAL A 208 12.80 -10.97 -21.93
N LEU A 209 13.98 -11.44 -21.49
CA LEU A 209 14.48 -11.24 -20.11
C LEU A 209 14.55 -9.77 -19.73
N PHE A 210 15.11 -8.95 -20.61
CA PHE A 210 15.27 -7.52 -20.37
C PHE A 210 13.91 -6.83 -20.16
N ILE A 211 12.97 -7.05 -21.08
CA ILE A 211 11.66 -6.38 -21.04
C ILE A 211 10.82 -6.83 -19.85
N THR A 212 10.92 -8.09 -19.43
CA THR A 212 9.98 -8.69 -18.46
C THR A 212 10.50 -8.74 -17.04
N ILE A 213 11.76 -9.12 -16.83
CA ILE A 213 12.37 -9.34 -15.51
C ILE A 213 13.33 -8.22 -15.13
N ASN A 214 14.23 -7.83 -16.04
CA ASN A 214 15.26 -6.83 -15.78
C ASN A 214 14.86 -5.41 -16.20
N ASN A 215 13.55 -5.13 -16.32
CA ASN A 215 13.05 -3.80 -16.63
C ASN A 215 13.44 -2.82 -15.52
N PRO A 216 14.29 -1.82 -15.78
CA PRO A 216 14.73 -0.85 -14.77
C PRO A 216 13.58 -0.03 -14.18
N HIS A 217 12.53 0.23 -15.00
CA HIS A 217 11.35 0.98 -14.57
C HIS A 217 10.52 0.23 -13.50
N ALA A 218 10.68 -1.08 -13.34
CA ALA A 218 9.99 -1.83 -12.31
C ALA A 218 10.37 -1.39 -10.88
N ASN A 219 11.53 -0.79 -10.68
CA ASN A 219 12.08 -0.42 -9.37
C ASN A 219 12.18 1.09 -9.14
N ILE A 220 11.87 1.92 -10.13
CA ILE A 220 12.02 3.38 -10.08
C ILE A 220 10.67 4.05 -10.25
N ASP A 221 10.43 5.11 -9.48
CA ASP A 221 9.28 5.99 -9.64
C ASP A 221 9.51 6.93 -10.83
N THR A 222 8.64 6.86 -11.83
CA THR A 222 8.78 7.59 -13.10
C THR A 222 8.68 9.11 -12.96
N LEU A 223 7.97 9.61 -11.93
CA LEU A 223 7.82 11.05 -11.68
C LEU A 223 9.08 11.65 -11.05
N THR A 224 9.67 10.97 -10.07
CA THR A 224 10.71 11.50 -9.19
C THR A 224 12.10 10.96 -9.49
N GLY A 225 12.21 9.81 -10.15
CA GLY A 225 13.49 9.13 -10.40
C GLY A 225 14.13 8.49 -9.15
N LEU A 226 13.44 8.47 -8.01
CA LEU A 226 13.85 7.70 -6.84
C LEU A 226 13.42 6.24 -6.97
N TYR A 227 13.94 5.37 -6.11
CA TYR A 227 13.42 4.02 -6.00
C TYR A 227 11.96 4.05 -5.54
N ASN A 228 11.16 3.09 -6.04
CA ASN A 228 9.74 3.00 -5.74
C ASN A 228 9.46 2.10 -4.52
N HIS A 229 8.18 2.05 -4.13
CA HIS A 229 7.65 1.21 -3.07
C HIS A 229 8.05 -0.27 -3.20
N LEU A 230 7.93 -0.85 -4.41
CA LEU A 230 8.24 -2.28 -4.63
C LEU A 230 9.70 -2.61 -4.33
N TYR A 231 10.61 -1.70 -4.65
CA TYR A 231 12.03 -1.89 -4.35
C TYR A 231 12.32 -1.77 -2.85
N LEU A 232 11.66 -0.84 -2.14
CA LEU A 232 11.77 -0.73 -0.69
C LEU A 232 11.32 -2.02 0.01
N VAL A 233 10.13 -2.54 -0.34
CA VAL A 233 9.57 -3.80 0.19
C VAL A 233 10.56 -4.95 -0.02
N ARG A 234 11.06 -5.11 -1.24
CA ARG A 234 12.04 -6.16 -1.55
C ARG A 234 13.30 -6.02 -0.70
N LYS A 235 13.85 -4.81 -0.61
CA LYS A 235 15.07 -4.52 0.15
C LYS A 235 14.91 -4.75 1.65
N SER A 236 13.78 -4.32 2.21
CA SER A 236 13.43 -4.57 3.61
C SER A 236 13.33 -6.07 3.91
N ASN A 237 12.64 -6.84 3.07
CA ASN A 237 12.51 -8.30 3.23
C ASN A 237 13.85 -9.02 3.11
N GLU A 238 14.76 -8.56 2.24
CA GLU A 238 16.14 -9.08 2.17
C GLU A 238 16.89 -8.86 3.49
N LEU A 239 16.78 -7.67 4.08
CA LEU A 239 17.45 -7.34 5.34
C LEU A 239 16.84 -8.12 6.52
N ILE A 240 15.51 -8.24 6.58
CA ILE A 240 14.80 -9.06 7.58
C ILE A 240 15.25 -10.51 7.50
N SER A 241 15.24 -11.11 6.29
CA SER A 241 15.66 -12.50 6.07
C SER A 241 17.14 -12.75 6.39
N ALA A 242 17.98 -11.72 6.27
CA ALA A 242 19.39 -11.77 6.62
C ALA A 242 19.66 -11.51 8.11
N GLY A 243 18.64 -11.22 8.91
CA GLY A 243 18.77 -10.85 10.34
C GLY A 243 19.55 -9.54 10.56
N LYS A 244 19.63 -8.66 9.55
CA LYS A 244 20.36 -7.40 9.65
C LYS A 244 19.46 -6.31 10.21
N SER A 245 20.01 -5.52 11.16
CA SER A 245 19.33 -4.31 11.66
C SER A 245 19.32 -3.22 10.59
N PHE A 246 18.21 -2.50 10.53
CA PHE A 246 18.06 -1.31 9.70
C PHE A 246 17.00 -0.38 10.30
N HIS A 247 17.04 0.89 9.88
CA HIS A 247 16.15 1.94 10.35
C HIS A 247 15.49 2.63 9.15
N ILE A 248 14.32 3.20 9.37
CA ILE A 248 13.57 3.92 8.33
C ILE A 248 13.21 5.30 8.84
N ILE A 249 13.41 6.32 8.00
CA ILE A 249 12.90 7.67 8.22
C ILE A 249 11.86 7.94 7.15
N THR A 250 10.65 8.39 7.56
CA THR A 250 9.59 8.78 6.65
C THR A 250 9.51 10.30 6.54
N VAL A 251 9.35 10.79 5.34
CA VAL A 251 9.11 12.21 5.01
C VAL A 251 7.78 12.30 4.27
N TYR A 252 6.79 12.90 4.89
CA TYR A 252 5.43 12.97 4.40
C TYR A 252 5.04 14.41 4.09
N LEU A 253 4.58 14.68 2.87
CA LEU A 253 4.10 15.99 2.44
C LEU A 253 2.62 16.14 2.81
N TYR A 254 2.38 16.86 3.91
CA TYR A 254 1.02 17.10 4.40
C TYR A 254 0.29 18.10 3.51
N GLN A 255 -1.03 17.97 3.38
CA GLN A 255 -1.88 18.85 2.59
C GLN A 255 -1.56 18.95 1.08
N LEU A 256 -0.85 18.00 0.49
CA LEU A 256 -0.56 18.02 -0.95
C LEU A 256 -1.82 18.13 -1.83
N LYS A 257 -2.97 17.57 -1.37
CA LYS A 257 -4.27 17.75 -2.04
C LYS A 257 -4.72 19.20 -2.08
N HIS A 258 -4.50 19.96 -1.01
CA HIS A 258 -4.83 21.39 -0.95
C HIS A 258 -3.92 22.19 -1.89
N ILE A 259 -2.64 21.87 -1.91
CA ILE A 259 -1.68 22.47 -2.84
C ILE A 259 -2.08 22.21 -4.30
N ASN A 260 -2.53 21.00 -4.63
CA ASN A 260 -3.04 20.68 -5.96
C ASN A 260 -4.29 21.50 -6.33
N LYS A 261 -5.15 21.87 -5.38
CA LYS A 261 -6.29 22.78 -5.62
C LYS A 261 -5.82 24.21 -5.95
N ILE A 262 -4.74 24.69 -5.32
CA ILE A 262 -4.23 26.07 -5.49
C ILE A 262 -3.30 26.20 -6.70
N ALA A 263 -2.38 25.25 -6.89
CA ALA A 263 -1.30 25.31 -7.87
C ALA A 263 -1.46 24.35 -9.05
N GLY A 264 -2.59 23.62 -9.09
CA GLY A 264 -2.83 22.55 -10.07
C GLY A 264 -1.98 21.29 -9.81
N VAL A 265 -2.30 20.21 -10.51
CA VAL A 265 -1.57 18.92 -10.42
C VAL A 265 -0.09 19.09 -10.80
N GLN A 266 0.21 19.98 -11.76
CA GLN A 266 1.60 20.26 -12.14
C GLN A 266 2.39 20.92 -11.01
N GLY A 267 1.76 21.79 -10.21
CA GLY A 267 2.38 22.40 -9.03
C GLY A 267 2.76 21.34 -7.99
N GLY A 268 1.84 20.44 -7.65
CA GLY A 268 2.12 19.32 -6.75
C GLY A 268 3.21 18.38 -7.27
N ASN A 269 3.21 18.06 -8.57
CA ASN A 269 4.27 17.26 -9.19
C ASN A 269 5.64 17.95 -9.11
N SER A 270 5.69 19.28 -9.25
CA SER A 270 6.93 20.06 -9.10
C SER A 270 7.47 19.99 -7.67
N ILE A 271 6.60 20.06 -6.66
CA ILE A 271 6.96 19.87 -5.24
C ILE A 271 7.53 18.48 -5.00
N LEU A 272 6.85 17.43 -5.51
CA LEU A 272 7.32 16.05 -5.40
C LEU A 272 8.71 15.86 -6.03
N LYS A 273 8.93 16.41 -7.23
CA LYS A 273 10.24 16.36 -7.92
C LYS A 273 11.33 17.11 -7.15
N LEU A 274 11.01 18.29 -6.59
CA LEU A 274 11.97 19.09 -5.84
C LEU A 274 12.37 18.41 -4.54
N THR A 275 11.38 17.87 -3.79
CA THR A 275 11.62 17.07 -2.59
C THR A 275 12.49 15.85 -2.90
N ALA A 276 12.13 15.12 -3.95
CA ALA A 276 12.87 13.95 -4.39
C ALA A 276 14.32 14.25 -4.78
N ARG A 277 14.55 15.40 -5.46
CA ARG A 277 15.90 15.85 -5.79
C ARG A 277 16.73 16.09 -4.54
N LYS A 278 16.20 16.86 -3.58
CA LYS A 278 16.88 17.15 -2.31
C LYS A 278 17.20 15.86 -1.53
N LEU A 279 16.24 14.94 -1.44
CA LEU A 279 16.45 13.64 -0.80
C LEU A 279 17.47 12.79 -1.55
N GLY A 280 17.43 12.79 -2.88
CA GLY A 280 18.39 12.06 -3.72
C GLY A 280 19.81 12.60 -3.62
N GLU A 281 19.99 13.93 -3.51
CA GLU A 281 21.29 14.58 -3.29
C GLU A 281 21.85 14.24 -1.90
N MET A 282 20.99 14.20 -0.87
CA MET A 282 21.39 13.92 0.52
C MET A 282 21.65 12.43 0.78
N CYS A 283 20.73 11.55 0.34
CA CYS A 283 20.72 10.13 0.73
C CYS A 283 21.09 9.18 -0.43
N GLY A 284 21.20 9.68 -1.65
CA GLY A 284 21.53 8.88 -2.84
C GLY A 284 20.56 7.72 -3.07
N LYS A 285 21.09 6.50 -3.09
CA LYS A 285 20.35 5.26 -3.34
C LYS A 285 19.50 4.77 -2.16
N LYS A 286 19.52 5.47 -1.03
CA LYS A 286 18.78 5.12 0.19
C LYS A 286 17.40 5.77 0.26
N ALA A 287 17.08 6.68 -0.69
CA ALA A 287 15.80 7.38 -0.75
C ALA A 287 14.81 6.67 -1.69
N PHE A 288 13.58 6.51 -1.21
CA PHE A 288 12.48 5.84 -1.88
C PHE A 288 11.25 6.73 -1.92
N ARG A 289 10.44 6.63 -2.97
CA ARG A 289 9.07 7.15 -2.98
C ARG A 289 8.10 6.02 -2.77
N THR A 290 7.32 6.06 -1.68
CA THR A 290 6.45 4.96 -1.29
C THR A 290 5.00 5.14 -1.67
N THR A 291 4.49 6.37 -1.53
CA THR A 291 3.11 6.71 -1.92
C THR A 291 3.07 8.00 -2.75
N GLY A 292 1.87 8.46 -3.09
CA GLY A 292 1.67 9.73 -3.80
C GLY A 292 2.32 10.95 -3.10
N LYS A 293 2.53 10.89 -1.78
CA LYS A 293 2.95 12.01 -0.93
C LYS A 293 4.01 11.65 0.12
N SER A 294 4.45 10.37 0.18
CA SER A 294 5.42 9.88 1.17
C SER A 294 6.72 9.45 0.53
N PHE A 295 7.82 9.78 1.20
CA PHE A 295 9.16 9.32 0.90
C PHE A 295 9.73 8.59 2.11
N MET A 296 10.58 7.60 1.88
CA MET A 296 11.26 6.87 2.93
C MET A 296 12.77 6.80 2.66
N ILE A 297 13.55 6.82 3.74
CA ILE A 297 15.00 6.67 3.71
C ILE A 297 15.34 5.43 4.54
N LEU A 298 16.04 4.47 3.93
CA LEU A 298 16.48 3.25 4.58
C LEU A 298 17.95 3.37 4.95
N THR A 299 18.28 3.21 6.24
CA THR A 299 19.65 3.32 6.77
C THR A 299 20.09 2.01 7.39
N GLY A 300 21.38 1.69 7.27
CA GLY A 300 21.96 0.44 7.79
C GLY A 300 22.54 0.56 9.19
N SER A 301 22.77 1.78 9.70
CA SER A 301 23.30 2.02 11.03
C SER A 301 22.55 3.14 11.75
N LEU A 302 22.63 3.15 13.07
CA LEU A 302 22.03 4.19 13.91
C LEU A 302 22.68 5.57 13.66
N GLU A 303 23.98 5.61 13.43
CA GLU A 303 24.71 6.85 13.12
C GLU A 303 24.18 7.51 11.83
N GLU A 304 23.98 6.72 10.78
CA GLU A 304 23.37 7.21 9.54
C GLU A 304 21.95 7.71 9.75
N TYR A 305 21.17 6.98 10.56
CA TYR A 305 19.79 7.34 10.88
C TYR A 305 19.75 8.71 11.58
N GLU A 306 20.53 8.90 12.64
CA GLU A 306 20.60 10.17 13.39
C GLU A 306 21.11 11.32 12.52
N TYR A 307 22.11 11.06 11.69
CA TYR A 307 22.63 12.03 10.75
C TYR A 307 21.55 12.52 9.78
N TYR A 308 20.88 11.60 9.07
CA TYR A 308 19.83 11.98 8.12
C TYR A 308 18.64 12.61 8.80
N LEU A 309 18.24 12.14 9.97
CA LEU A 309 17.16 12.73 10.74
C LEU A 309 17.46 14.20 11.09
N THR A 310 18.68 14.48 11.52
CA THR A 310 19.13 15.83 11.83
C THR A 310 19.17 16.73 10.59
N GLN A 311 19.65 16.22 9.46
CA GLN A 311 19.66 16.97 8.21
C GLN A 311 18.24 17.26 7.70
N LEU A 312 17.32 16.30 7.83
CA LEU A 312 15.92 16.48 7.45
C LEU A 312 15.22 17.53 8.33
N LYS A 313 15.47 17.52 9.65
CA LYS A 313 14.97 18.55 10.56
C LYS A 313 15.40 19.95 10.10
N ARG A 314 16.68 20.12 9.76
CA ARG A 314 17.22 21.40 9.25
C ARG A 314 16.66 21.78 7.88
N MET A 315 16.47 20.79 7.00
CA MET A 315 15.98 21.00 5.63
C MET A 315 14.50 21.42 5.60
N PHE A 316 13.70 20.89 6.51
CA PHE A 316 12.26 21.06 6.58
C PHE A 316 11.82 21.77 7.87
N ASP A 317 12.64 22.69 8.39
CA ASP A 317 12.40 23.45 9.63
C ASP A 317 11.02 24.09 9.66
N GLY A 318 10.03 23.32 10.17
CA GLY A 318 8.63 23.67 10.41
C GLY A 318 7.79 24.17 9.23
N ASN A 319 8.41 24.83 8.25
CA ASN A 319 7.72 25.44 7.11
C ASN A 319 8.64 25.53 5.88
N SER A 320 8.87 24.42 5.21
CA SER A 320 9.71 24.47 4.00
C SER A 320 9.06 25.29 2.90
N LYS A 321 9.61 26.47 2.66
CA LYS A 321 9.26 27.34 1.54
C LYS A 321 9.87 26.78 0.26
N LEU A 322 9.04 26.24 -0.62
CA LEU A 322 9.48 25.73 -1.92
C LEU A 322 9.07 26.73 -3.01
N ASN A 323 10.03 27.16 -3.84
CA ASN A 323 9.73 28.00 -4.99
C ASN A 323 9.24 27.12 -6.14
N VAL A 324 7.96 27.24 -6.49
CA VAL A 324 7.30 26.51 -7.57
C VAL A 324 6.71 27.54 -8.54
N ASN A 325 7.20 27.60 -9.76
CA ASN A 325 6.72 28.50 -10.81
C ASN A 325 6.69 29.99 -10.36
N ASN A 326 7.76 30.47 -9.72
CA ASN A 326 7.90 31.81 -9.14
C ASN A 326 6.93 32.14 -7.99
N LYS A 327 6.25 31.14 -7.44
CA LYS A 327 5.45 31.29 -6.22
C LYS A 327 6.12 30.53 -5.08
N ILE A 328 6.26 31.20 -3.94
CA ILE A 328 6.75 30.56 -2.71
C ILE A 328 5.55 29.85 -2.07
N ILE A 329 5.59 28.52 -2.04
CA ILE A 329 4.56 27.68 -1.42
C ILE A 329 5.15 27.06 -0.15
N THR A 330 4.49 27.25 0.96
CA THR A 330 4.82 26.57 2.22
C THR A 330 4.18 25.19 2.20
N VAL A 331 5.00 24.15 2.35
CA VAL A 331 4.56 22.76 2.40
C VAL A 331 4.83 22.23 3.79
N PRO A 332 3.78 21.93 4.58
CA PRO A 332 3.98 21.24 5.85
C PRO A 332 4.53 19.84 5.62
N VAL A 333 5.61 19.50 6.31
CA VAL A 333 6.27 18.21 6.20
C VAL A 333 6.27 17.52 7.55
N ILE A 334 5.77 16.29 7.58
CA ILE A 334 5.86 15.42 8.74
C ILE A 334 7.08 14.52 8.56
N ILE A 335 7.89 14.41 9.61
CA ILE A 335 9.01 13.48 9.65
C ILE A 335 8.78 12.50 10.78
N SER A 336 8.84 11.20 10.49
CA SER A 336 8.81 10.15 11.50
C SER A 336 9.95 9.17 11.31
N GLY A 337 10.34 8.51 12.40
CA GLY A 337 11.47 7.59 12.40
C GLY A 337 11.14 6.26 13.05
N ILE A 338 11.54 5.16 12.43
CA ILE A 338 11.40 3.79 12.93
C ILE A 338 12.80 3.23 13.16
N MET A 339 13.14 2.99 14.41
CA MET A 339 14.39 2.35 14.78
C MET A 339 14.24 0.82 14.82
N ASN A 340 15.29 0.12 14.35
CA ASN A 340 15.29 -1.35 14.35
C ASN A 340 14.04 -1.96 13.65
N ALA A 341 13.72 -1.44 12.47
CA ALA A 341 12.51 -1.80 11.72
C ALA A 341 12.37 -3.32 11.45
N GLN A 342 13.48 -4.08 11.44
CA GLN A 342 13.46 -5.55 11.32
C GLN A 342 12.69 -6.25 12.44
N LYS A 343 12.51 -5.62 13.62
CA LYS A 343 11.74 -6.20 14.74
C LYS A 343 10.26 -6.41 14.41
N LEU A 344 9.73 -5.66 13.45
CA LEU A 344 8.36 -5.83 12.97
C LEU A 344 8.17 -7.12 12.15
N GLY A 345 9.27 -7.76 11.69
CA GLY A 345 9.26 -9.08 11.06
C GLY A 345 8.71 -9.13 9.62
N ASP A 346 7.99 -8.11 9.19
CA ASP A 346 7.40 -8.01 7.85
C ASP A 346 7.45 -6.59 7.31
N SER A 347 7.73 -6.44 6.01
CA SER A 347 7.79 -5.14 5.34
C SER A 347 6.43 -4.45 5.23
N GLY A 348 5.34 -5.21 5.16
CA GLY A 348 3.98 -4.66 5.17
C GLY A 348 3.69 -3.97 6.50
N LEU A 349 4.00 -4.61 7.62
CA LEU A 349 3.85 -4.02 8.95
C LEU A 349 4.72 -2.78 9.15
N ILE A 350 5.92 -2.74 8.56
CA ILE A 350 6.78 -1.54 8.59
C ILE A 350 6.09 -0.35 7.91
N LEU A 351 5.47 -0.57 6.75
CA LEU A 351 4.77 0.48 6.01
C LEU A 351 3.53 0.95 6.75
N GLU A 352 2.74 0.02 7.30
CA GLU A 352 1.55 0.35 8.08
C GLU A 352 1.91 1.09 9.38
N TYR A 353 3.02 0.72 10.03
CA TYR A 353 3.50 1.45 11.21
C TYR A 353 3.97 2.86 10.85
N ALA A 354 4.63 3.04 9.70
CA ALA A 354 4.98 4.36 9.21
C ALA A 354 3.73 5.24 8.97
N GLU A 355 2.67 4.68 8.37
CA GLU A 355 1.39 5.38 8.19
C GLU A 355 0.71 5.72 9.54
N TYR A 356 0.81 4.83 10.53
CA TYR A 356 0.31 5.09 11.88
C TYR A 356 1.04 6.28 12.53
N LEU A 357 2.38 6.34 12.43
CA LEU A 357 3.17 7.46 12.92
C LEU A 357 2.83 8.78 12.20
N GLU A 358 2.60 8.73 10.88
CA GLU A 358 2.15 9.88 10.09
C GLU A 358 0.80 10.42 10.60
N ALA A 359 -0.17 9.53 10.84
CA ALA A 359 -1.48 9.89 11.35
C ALA A 359 -1.42 10.47 12.77
N LEU A 360 -0.56 9.91 13.62
CA LEU A 360 -0.32 10.40 14.98
C LEU A 360 0.27 11.81 14.97
N SER A 361 1.27 12.06 14.10
CA SER A 361 1.85 13.40 13.89
C SER A 361 0.81 14.42 13.45
N ALA A 362 -0.06 14.04 12.53
CA ALA A 362 -1.10 14.92 12.02
C ALA A 362 -2.09 15.36 13.13
N LYS A 363 -2.39 14.48 14.09
CA LYS A 363 -3.24 14.79 15.24
C LYS A 363 -2.54 15.73 16.25
N ASN A 364 -1.22 15.58 16.43
CA ASN A 364 -0.45 16.32 17.44
C ASN A 364 0.09 17.68 16.96
N GLY A 365 -0.31 18.16 15.78
CA GLY A 365 -0.05 19.53 15.33
C GLY A 365 1.22 19.75 14.52
N LEU A 366 1.74 18.75 13.80
CA LEU A 366 2.69 18.88 12.66
C LEU A 366 4.12 19.37 12.95
N THR A 367 4.50 19.75 14.16
CA THR A 367 5.77 20.44 14.40
C THR A 367 6.88 19.56 14.98
N GLU A 368 6.57 18.36 15.43
CA GLU A 368 7.54 17.46 16.06
C GLU A 368 7.83 16.22 15.22
N VAL A 369 9.10 15.83 15.21
CA VAL A 369 9.53 14.56 14.64
C VAL A 369 9.12 13.45 15.60
N ILE A 370 8.17 12.61 15.19
CA ILE A 370 7.80 11.43 15.98
C ILE A 370 8.82 10.33 15.73
N GLN A 371 9.52 9.94 16.78
CA GLN A 371 10.34 8.73 16.80
C GLN A 371 9.51 7.60 17.40
N ASP A 372 9.74 6.37 16.94
CA ASP A 372 9.12 5.21 17.54
C ASP A 372 9.62 5.06 18.99
N ASP A 373 8.67 5.01 19.90
CA ASP A 373 8.90 4.67 21.29
C ASP A 373 8.04 3.44 21.67
N TYR A 374 8.20 3.00 22.90
CA TYR A 374 7.44 1.85 23.41
C TYR A 374 5.93 2.09 23.40
N GLN A 375 5.48 3.31 23.65
CA GLN A 375 4.05 3.65 23.69
C GLN A 375 3.44 3.67 22.30
N THR A 376 4.09 4.30 21.33
CA THR A 376 3.62 4.36 19.94
C THR A 376 3.58 2.98 19.30
N MET A 377 4.60 2.14 19.58
CA MET A 377 4.63 0.76 19.07
C MET A 377 3.50 -0.08 19.68
N ASN A 378 3.29 0.01 21.00
CA ASN A 378 2.20 -0.72 21.66
C ASN A 378 0.83 -0.25 21.17
N GLY A 379 0.63 1.06 20.96
CA GLY A 379 -0.59 1.61 20.39
C GLY A 379 -0.87 1.04 18.99
N PHE A 380 0.15 0.97 18.14
CA PHE A 380 0.03 0.35 16.81
C PHE A 380 -0.33 -1.15 16.91
N LEU A 381 0.38 -1.92 17.73
CA LEU A 381 0.12 -3.34 17.91
C LEU A 381 -1.27 -3.60 18.52
N TYR A 382 -1.71 -2.74 19.45
CA TYR A 382 -3.06 -2.78 19.99
C TYR A 382 -4.11 -2.59 18.87
N ASN A 383 -3.95 -1.56 18.02
CA ASN A 383 -4.86 -1.32 16.91
C ASN A 383 -4.89 -2.50 15.93
N LYS A 384 -3.74 -3.15 15.68
CA LYS A 384 -3.68 -4.35 14.84
C LYS A 384 -4.43 -5.54 15.44
N ARG A 385 -4.33 -5.75 16.74
CA ARG A 385 -5.10 -6.80 17.43
C ARG A 385 -6.60 -6.53 17.38
N VAL A 386 -7.00 -5.27 17.55
CA VAL A 386 -8.40 -4.85 17.40
C VAL A 386 -8.89 -5.09 15.97
N GLU A 387 -8.12 -4.70 14.94
CA GLU A 387 -8.45 -4.93 13.53
C GLU A 387 -8.70 -6.41 13.22
N GLN A 388 -7.80 -7.29 13.66
CA GLN A 388 -7.96 -8.74 13.49
C GLN A 388 -9.20 -9.28 14.20
N TYR A 389 -9.54 -8.73 15.37
CA TYR A 389 -10.71 -9.16 16.15
C TYR A 389 -12.02 -8.66 15.55
N LEU A 390 -12.05 -7.51 14.89
CA LEU A 390 -13.27 -6.93 14.33
C LEU A 390 -13.95 -7.87 13.32
N HIS A 391 -13.20 -8.55 12.47
CA HIS A 391 -13.76 -9.53 11.53
C HIS A 391 -14.52 -10.64 12.27
N LYS A 392 -13.95 -11.15 13.37
CA LYS A 392 -14.60 -12.14 14.20
C LYS A 392 -15.83 -11.56 14.90
N ALA A 393 -15.70 -10.36 15.48
CA ALA A 393 -16.76 -9.70 16.21
C ALA A 393 -17.99 -9.42 15.34
N ILE A 394 -17.80 -9.06 14.08
CA ILE A 394 -18.88 -8.88 13.10
C ILE A 394 -19.53 -10.22 12.76
N THR A 395 -18.72 -11.24 12.44
CA THR A 395 -19.24 -12.55 12.00
C THR A 395 -20.00 -13.29 13.10
N GLU A 396 -19.52 -13.18 14.35
CA GLU A 396 -20.11 -13.85 15.52
C GLU A 396 -21.11 -12.93 16.28
N ASP A 397 -21.34 -11.70 15.79
CA ASP A 397 -22.22 -10.70 16.39
C ASP A 397 -21.90 -10.44 17.88
N LEU A 398 -20.62 -10.10 18.16
CA LEU A 398 -20.12 -9.91 19.53
C LEU A 398 -20.28 -8.48 20.05
N PHE A 399 -20.91 -7.59 19.31
CA PHE A 399 -21.17 -6.22 19.76
C PHE A 399 -22.31 -6.21 20.78
N GLU A 400 -22.19 -5.34 21.77
CA GLU A 400 -23.27 -5.01 22.70
C GLU A 400 -23.80 -3.62 22.39
N ILE A 401 -25.11 -3.39 22.62
CA ILE A 401 -25.70 -2.07 22.47
C ILE A 401 -26.03 -1.53 23.85
N TYR A 402 -25.47 -0.38 24.15
CA TYR A 402 -25.79 0.40 25.34
C TYR A 402 -26.64 1.59 24.91
N TYR A 403 -27.49 2.03 25.79
CA TYR A 403 -28.37 3.19 25.56
C TYR A 403 -28.05 4.28 26.56
N GLN A 404 -27.82 5.50 26.07
CA GLN A 404 -27.67 6.65 26.94
C GLN A 404 -28.94 7.48 26.91
N PRO A 405 -29.62 7.63 28.08
CA PRO A 405 -30.82 8.43 28.20
C PRO A 405 -30.52 9.93 28.07
N VAL A 406 -31.40 10.65 27.38
CA VAL A 406 -31.38 12.10 27.23
C VAL A 406 -32.52 12.70 28.01
N TYR A 407 -32.20 13.61 28.95
CA TYR A 407 -33.13 14.21 29.88
C TYR A 407 -33.75 15.47 29.29
N SER A 408 -35.06 15.65 29.52
CA SER A 408 -35.77 16.88 29.17
C SER A 408 -35.86 17.83 30.37
N THR A 409 -35.31 19.03 30.21
CA THR A 409 -35.38 20.09 31.23
C THR A 409 -36.82 20.55 31.48
N ARG A 410 -37.67 20.52 30.45
CA ARG A 410 -39.10 20.92 30.53
C ARG A 410 -39.98 19.83 31.16
N LYS A 411 -39.85 18.57 30.70
CA LYS A 411 -40.67 17.46 31.19
C LYS A 411 -40.12 16.83 32.44
N LYS A 412 -38.88 17.13 32.83
CA LYS A 412 -38.17 16.56 33.99
C LYS A 412 -38.07 15.03 33.99
N CYS A 413 -37.98 14.46 32.80
CA CYS A 413 -37.88 13.00 32.58
C CYS A 413 -37.02 12.70 31.35
N PHE A 414 -36.64 11.42 31.18
CA PHE A 414 -35.93 10.96 29.97
C PHE A 414 -36.92 10.83 28.83
N ILE A 415 -36.59 11.42 27.68
CA ILE A 415 -37.49 11.51 26.51
C ILE A 415 -36.94 10.91 25.25
N THR A 416 -35.64 10.66 25.13
CA THR A 416 -35.00 10.01 23.99
C THR A 416 -33.77 9.25 24.45
N LEU A 417 -33.28 8.34 23.63
CA LEU A 417 -32.12 7.49 23.90
C LEU A 417 -31.12 7.63 22.79
N GLU A 418 -29.83 7.52 23.05
CA GLU A 418 -28.81 7.30 22.06
C GLU A 418 -28.29 5.87 22.15
N ALA A 419 -28.27 5.15 21.02
CA ALA A 419 -27.77 3.79 20.93
C ALA A 419 -26.27 3.78 20.60
N LEU A 420 -25.49 3.19 21.47
CA LEU A 420 -24.04 3.21 21.44
C LEU A 420 -23.48 1.80 21.40
N SER A 421 -22.73 1.46 20.35
CA SER A 421 -22.05 0.17 20.25
C SER A 421 -20.93 0.04 21.28
N ARG A 422 -20.82 -1.16 21.85
CA ARG A 422 -19.75 -1.56 22.77
C ARG A 422 -19.13 -2.85 22.27
N LEU A 423 -17.82 -2.97 22.43
CA LEU A 423 -17.09 -4.16 22.04
C LEU A 423 -16.13 -4.59 23.14
N GLN A 424 -16.22 -5.86 23.55
CA GLN A 424 -15.32 -6.45 24.53
C GLN A 424 -14.45 -7.53 23.87
N HIS A 425 -13.14 -7.40 24.06
CA HIS A 425 -12.18 -8.42 23.65
C HIS A 425 -11.81 -9.31 24.83
N PRO A 426 -11.67 -10.65 24.64
CA PRO A 426 -11.38 -11.56 25.74
C PRO A 426 -10.12 -11.24 26.55
N GLU A 427 -9.07 -10.73 25.88
CA GLU A 427 -7.79 -10.42 26.53
C GLU A 427 -7.56 -8.91 26.72
N LEU A 428 -8.08 -8.05 25.81
CA LEU A 428 -7.85 -6.61 25.86
C LEU A 428 -8.90 -5.87 26.73
N GLY A 429 -9.96 -6.57 27.14
CA GLY A 429 -11.07 -5.95 27.84
C GLY A 429 -11.95 -5.10 26.93
N TRP A 430 -12.55 -4.04 27.49
CA TRP A 430 -13.37 -3.10 26.73
C TRP A 430 -12.54 -2.30 25.72
N ILE A 431 -12.96 -2.31 24.45
CA ILE A 431 -12.36 -1.52 23.38
C ILE A 431 -13.15 -0.22 23.24
N ALA A 432 -12.45 0.91 23.30
CA ALA A 432 -13.09 2.22 23.16
C ALA A 432 -13.74 2.37 21.77
N PRO A 433 -14.96 2.93 21.68
CA PRO A 433 -15.66 3.14 20.42
C PRO A 433 -14.81 3.88 19.39
N ASP A 434 -14.12 4.95 19.78
CA ASP A 434 -13.27 5.75 18.90
C ASP A 434 -12.16 4.92 18.24
N VAL A 435 -11.68 3.87 18.91
CA VAL A 435 -10.65 2.99 18.35
C VAL A 435 -11.25 2.04 17.32
N PHE A 436 -12.29 1.28 17.69
CA PHE A 436 -12.81 0.27 16.74
C PHE A 436 -13.60 0.89 15.59
N ILE A 437 -14.26 2.03 15.78
CA ILE A 437 -14.96 2.75 14.70
C ILE A 437 -13.96 3.26 13.67
N GLN A 438 -12.88 3.94 14.08
CA GLN A 438 -11.84 4.43 13.16
C GLN A 438 -11.18 3.28 12.38
N ILE A 439 -10.92 2.14 13.04
CA ILE A 439 -10.37 0.95 12.37
C ILE A 439 -11.39 0.36 11.39
N ALA A 440 -12.67 0.29 11.78
CA ALA A 440 -13.74 -0.23 10.94
C ALA A 440 -13.98 0.66 9.70
N GLU A 441 -13.95 1.98 9.84
CA GLU A 441 -14.05 2.92 8.71
C GLU A 441 -12.86 2.76 7.75
N LYS A 442 -11.63 2.73 8.27
CA LYS A 442 -10.41 2.54 7.46
C LYS A 442 -10.45 1.25 6.64
N ASN A 443 -11.04 0.19 7.19
CA ASN A 443 -11.10 -1.15 6.58
C ASN A 443 -12.46 -1.46 5.91
N HIS A 444 -13.34 -0.48 5.72
CA HIS A 444 -14.68 -0.65 5.12
C HIS A 444 -15.55 -1.70 5.81
N MET A 445 -15.44 -1.80 7.14
CA MET A 445 -16.22 -2.72 7.98
C MET A 445 -17.36 -2.00 8.72
N ILE A 446 -17.37 -0.66 8.74
CA ILE A 446 -18.29 0.13 9.56
C ILE A 446 -19.75 -0.10 9.15
N GLU A 447 -20.05 -0.24 7.87
CA GLU A 447 -21.40 -0.50 7.37
C GLU A 447 -22.01 -1.78 7.99
N GLN A 448 -21.20 -2.82 8.15
CA GLN A 448 -21.65 -4.08 8.76
C GLN A 448 -21.94 -3.90 10.27
N ILE A 449 -21.13 -3.11 10.96
CA ILE A 449 -21.33 -2.79 12.37
C ILE A 449 -22.60 -1.96 12.55
N THR A 450 -22.81 -0.95 11.70
CA THR A 450 -24.04 -0.13 11.71
C THR A 450 -25.29 -0.98 11.45
N ASP A 451 -25.23 -1.90 10.48
CA ASP A 451 -26.35 -2.82 10.18
C ASP A 451 -26.70 -3.72 11.38
N LEU A 452 -25.68 -4.27 12.07
CA LEU A 452 -25.86 -5.06 13.29
C LEU A 452 -26.48 -4.23 14.42
N GLN A 453 -25.91 -3.05 14.70
CA GLN A 453 -26.40 -2.12 15.70
C GLN A 453 -27.87 -1.75 15.42
N PHE A 454 -28.15 -1.31 14.21
CA PHE A 454 -29.48 -0.85 13.82
C PHE A 454 -30.54 -1.96 13.90
N SER A 455 -30.19 -3.17 13.44
CA SER A 455 -31.08 -4.33 13.55
C SER A 455 -31.41 -4.66 15.03
N ARG A 456 -30.43 -4.55 15.92
CA ARG A 456 -30.64 -4.76 17.36
C ARG A 456 -31.50 -3.67 17.99
N VAL A 457 -31.28 -2.40 17.61
CA VAL A 457 -32.13 -1.28 18.05
C VAL A 457 -33.57 -1.49 17.61
N CYS A 458 -33.81 -1.87 16.34
CA CYS A 458 -35.13 -2.17 15.84
C CYS A 458 -35.80 -3.35 16.57
N ARG A 459 -35.05 -4.42 16.86
CA ARG A 459 -35.53 -5.54 17.68
C ARG A 459 -35.91 -5.11 19.09
N PHE A 460 -35.02 -4.38 19.78
CA PHE A 460 -35.27 -3.84 21.14
C PHE A 460 -36.56 -3.01 21.19
N LEU A 461 -36.76 -2.11 20.23
CA LEU A 461 -37.97 -1.30 20.14
C LEU A 461 -39.22 -2.14 19.80
N GLY A 462 -39.07 -3.17 18.95
CA GLY A 462 -40.16 -4.10 18.63
C GLY A 462 -40.65 -4.90 19.83
N GLU A 463 -39.73 -5.34 20.70
CA GLU A 463 -40.01 -6.09 21.94
C GLU A 463 -40.53 -5.19 23.07
N ASN A 464 -40.12 -3.91 23.09
CA ASN A 464 -40.42 -2.95 24.16
C ASN A 464 -41.25 -1.75 23.67
N ARG A 465 -42.27 -1.98 22.84
CA ARG A 465 -43.11 -0.91 22.24
C ARG A 465 -43.74 0.04 23.23
N TYR A 466 -43.99 -0.41 24.47
CA TYR A 466 -44.57 0.41 25.53
C TYR A 466 -43.68 1.60 25.92
N LEU A 467 -42.36 1.52 25.73
CA LEU A 467 -41.42 2.60 26.02
C LEU A 467 -41.70 3.86 25.19
N MET A 468 -42.22 3.69 23.96
CA MET A 468 -42.53 4.81 23.09
C MET A 468 -43.77 5.61 23.49
N ARG A 469 -44.40 5.28 24.61
CA ARG A 469 -45.40 6.16 25.25
C ARG A 469 -44.75 7.35 25.93
N HIS A 470 -43.50 7.21 26.36
CA HIS A 470 -42.71 8.21 27.09
C HIS A 470 -41.54 8.73 26.28
N LEU A 471 -40.95 7.87 25.44
CA LEU A 471 -39.82 8.22 24.57
C LEU A 471 -40.33 8.78 23.23
N LEU A 472 -39.62 9.76 22.69
CA LEU A 472 -39.87 10.33 21.35
C LEU A 472 -39.27 9.46 20.26
N ASN A 473 -38.00 9.13 20.42
CA ASN A 473 -37.21 8.34 19.44
C ASN A 473 -35.95 7.74 20.08
N VAL A 474 -35.29 6.87 19.32
CA VAL A 474 -33.93 6.37 19.61
C VAL A 474 -33.02 6.86 18.50
N LYS A 475 -31.91 7.43 18.91
CA LYS A 475 -30.91 7.99 18.03
C LYS A 475 -29.86 6.94 17.68
N VAL A 476 -29.42 6.90 16.42
CA VAL A 476 -28.43 5.96 15.89
C VAL A 476 -27.44 6.71 15.01
N ASN A 477 -26.17 6.52 15.28
CA ASN A 477 -25.08 7.14 14.55
C ASN A 477 -24.91 6.54 13.13
N LEU A 478 -24.72 7.39 12.11
CA LEU A 478 -24.37 7.01 10.75
C LEU A 478 -22.98 7.56 10.38
N SER A 479 -22.15 6.68 9.81
CA SER A 479 -20.86 7.07 9.27
C SER A 479 -20.98 7.68 7.86
N SER A 480 -19.90 8.32 7.39
CA SER A 480 -19.81 8.80 6.00
C SER A 480 -19.96 7.66 4.98
N LEU A 481 -19.45 6.47 5.29
CA LEU A 481 -19.53 5.30 4.41
C LEU A 481 -20.96 4.76 4.30
N ASP A 482 -21.71 4.76 5.42
CA ASP A 482 -23.14 4.41 5.40
C ASP A 482 -23.93 5.33 4.44
N LEU A 483 -23.69 6.63 4.53
CA LEU A 483 -24.38 7.64 3.72
C LEU A 483 -23.96 7.64 2.24
N MET A 484 -22.80 7.06 1.90
CA MET A 484 -22.33 6.88 0.52
C MET A 484 -22.92 5.65 -0.17
N ARG A 485 -23.63 4.77 0.54
CA ARG A 485 -24.31 3.61 -0.08
C ARG A 485 -25.38 4.09 -1.06
N ASN A 486 -25.43 3.46 -2.24
CA ASN A 486 -26.37 3.82 -3.29
C ASN A 486 -27.84 3.69 -2.88
N ASP A 487 -28.15 2.80 -1.93
CA ASP A 487 -29.49 2.49 -1.43
C ASP A 487 -29.67 2.77 0.06
N CYS A 488 -28.88 3.68 0.63
CA CYS A 488 -28.82 3.96 2.07
C CYS A 488 -30.20 4.08 2.72
N SER A 489 -31.02 5.01 2.29
CA SER A 489 -32.36 5.26 2.84
C SER A 489 -33.27 4.01 2.74
N ARG A 490 -33.32 3.39 1.58
CA ARG A 490 -34.13 2.18 1.35
C ARG A 490 -33.66 0.99 2.19
N HIS A 491 -32.36 0.90 2.42
CA HIS A 491 -31.80 -0.17 3.23
C HIS A 491 -32.29 -0.08 4.68
N PHE A 492 -32.14 1.08 5.33
CA PHE A 492 -32.57 1.26 6.69
C PHE A 492 -34.08 1.19 6.85
N ILE A 493 -34.86 1.76 5.92
CA ILE A 493 -36.33 1.65 5.90
C ILE A 493 -36.75 0.18 5.83
N ARG A 494 -36.14 -0.64 4.98
CA ARG A 494 -36.44 -2.10 4.89
C ARG A 494 -36.20 -2.82 6.21
N ILE A 495 -35.14 -2.46 6.95
CA ILE A 495 -34.88 -3.04 8.26
C ILE A 495 -35.99 -2.64 9.25
N MET A 496 -36.37 -1.35 9.30
CA MET A 496 -37.48 -0.88 10.16
C MET A 496 -38.80 -1.59 9.84
N ASP A 497 -39.15 -1.72 8.56
CA ASP A 497 -40.37 -2.39 8.11
C ASP A 497 -40.37 -3.87 8.49
N ALA A 498 -39.21 -4.57 8.39
CA ALA A 498 -39.07 -5.97 8.80
C ALA A 498 -39.38 -6.18 10.28
N TYR A 499 -38.96 -5.25 11.13
CA TYR A 499 -39.27 -5.25 12.58
C TYR A 499 -40.58 -4.53 12.92
N LYS A 500 -41.29 -3.98 11.93
CA LYS A 500 -42.53 -3.21 12.07
C LYS A 500 -42.38 -2.01 13.02
N ILE A 501 -41.26 -1.28 12.91
CA ILE A 501 -40.96 -0.09 13.68
C ILE A 501 -41.49 1.14 12.95
N PRO A 502 -42.30 1.99 13.58
CA PRO A 502 -42.67 3.29 13.03
C PRO A 502 -41.43 4.14 12.74
N HIS A 503 -41.37 4.77 11.58
CA HIS A 503 -40.17 5.47 11.13
C HIS A 503 -39.80 6.65 12.05
N ASN A 504 -40.77 7.34 12.62
CA ASN A 504 -40.56 8.44 13.56
C ASN A 504 -39.98 8.00 14.93
N TRP A 505 -39.82 6.67 15.18
CA TRP A 505 -39.17 6.17 16.39
C TRP A 505 -37.65 6.17 16.28
N ILE A 506 -37.12 6.45 15.10
CA ILE A 506 -35.69 6.51 14.83
C ILE A 506 -35.30 7.94 14.43
N GLN A 507 -34.15 8.36 14.92
CA GLN A 507 -33.48 9.57 14.49
C GLN A 507 -32.02 9.22 14.18
N PHE A 508 -31.53 9.56 12.98
CA PHE A 508 -30.13 9.35 12.63
C PHE A 508 -29.27 10.54 13.03
N GLU A 509 -28.10 10.25 13.61
CA GLU A 509 -27.09 11.23 13.96
C GLU A 509 -25.98 11.26 12.91
N ILE A 510 -25.63 12.45 12.46
CA ILE A 510 -24.59 12.72 11.45
C ILE A 510 -23.65 13.76 12.05
N THR A 511 -22.35 13.42 12.13
CA THR A 511 -21.36 14.35 12.71
C THR A 511 -21.15 15.58 11.85
N GLU A 512 -20.68 16.67 12.46
CA GLU A 512 -20.35 17.94 11.78
C GLU A 512 -19.39 17.73 10.61
N THR A 513 -18.36 16.88 10.78
CA THR A 513 -17.36 16.58 9.75
C THR A 513 -18.00 15.97 8.51
N VAL A 514 -18.89 15.00 8.67
CA VAL A 514 -19.62 14.35 7.58
C VAL A 514 -20.55 15.35 6.88
N ALA A 515 -21.26 16.16 7.67
CA ALA A 515 -22.15 17.19 7.14
C ALA A 515 -21.41 18.28 6.32
N THR A 516 -20.17 18.64 6.69
CA THR A 516 -19.35 19.63 5.92
C THR A 516 -18.92 19.12 4.55
N GLU A 517 -18.78 17.82 4.37
CA GLU A 517 -18.49 17.18 3.06
C GLU A 517 -19.75 17.07 2.18
N CYS A 518 -20.85 17.75 2.56
CA CYS A 518 -22.16 17.66 1.92
C CYS A 518 -22.08 17.86 0.39
N ASN A 519 -22.40 16.80 -0.33
CA ASN A 519 -22.61 16.79 -1.77
C ASN A 519 -24.09 16.55 -2.11
N ALA A 520 -24.44 16.59 -3.39
CA ALA A 520 -25.81 16.35 -3.85
C ALA A 520 -26.36 14.96 -3.46
N GLY A 521 -25.48 13.96 -3.30
CA GLY A 521 -25.84 12.60 -2.87
C GLY A 521 -26.28 12.56 -1.42
N LEU A 522 -25.51 13.14 -0.51
CA LEU A 522 -25.83 13.23 0.92
C LEU A 522 -27.15 13.98 1.15
N ARG A 523 -27.33 15.11 0.44
CA ARG A 523 -28.54 15.89 0.55
C ARG A 523 -29.77 15.06 0.15
N ARG A 524 -29.71 14.34 -0.97
CA ARG A 524 -30.80 13.45 -1.41
C ARG A 524 -31.13 12.39 -0.37
N VAL A 525 -30.12 11.71 0.20
CA VAL A 525 -30.33 10.69 1.25
C VAL A 525 -30.99 11.30 2.49
N ALA A 526 -30.57 12.49 2.90
CA ALA A 526 -31.18 13.22 4.02
C ALA A 526 -32.64 13.58 3.75
N GLU A 527 -32.98 14.05 2.54
CA GLU A 527 -34.36 14.34 2.12
C GLU A 527 -35.20 13.05 2.08
N GLU A 528 -34.67 11.94 1.55
CA GLU A 528 -35.35 10.63 1.53
C GLU A 528 -35.67 10.11 2.96
N PHE A 529 -34.79 10.31 3.94
CA PHE A 529 -35.07 9.97 5.34
C PHE A 529 -36.18 10.81 5.93
N THR A 530 -36.14 12.14 5.74
CA THR A 530 -37.17 13.04 6.28
C THR A 530 -38.54 12.83 5.63
N ASP A 531 -38.58 12.55 4.33
CA ASP A 531 -39.79 12.22 3.59
C ASP A 531 -40.43 10.91 4.11
N ALA A 532 -39.60 9.97 4.54
CA ALA A 532 -40.05 8.72 5.17
C ALA A 532 -40.48 8.92 6.66
N GLY A 533 -40.29 10.10 7.23
CA GLY A 533 -40.63 10.42 8.63
C GLY A 533 -39.51 10.09 9.63
N ILE A 534 -38.29 9.79 9.17
CA ILE A 534 -37.11 9.57 10.02
C ILE A 534 -36.45 10.92 10.30
N GLY A 535 -36.25 11.25 11.58
CA GLY A 535 -35.57 12.49 11.98
C GLY A 535 -34.08 12.47 11.71
N LEU A 536 -33.48 13.64 11.52
CA LEU A 536 -32.04 13.81 11.44
C LEU A 536 -31.55 14.76 12.56
N CYS A 537 -30.39 14.40 13.11
CA CYS A 537 -29.70 15.14 14.17
C CYS A 537 -28.27 15.46 13.73
N LEU A 538 -27.85 16.70 13.90
CA LEU A 538 -26.45 17.06 13.74
C LEU A 538 -25.71 16.77 15.05
N ASP A 539 -24.65 15.98 14.98
CA ASP A 539 -23.83 15.60 16.12
C ASP A 539 -22.49 16.34 16.18
N ASP A 540 -21.90 16.42 17.38
CA ASP A 540 -20.58 17.02 17.67
C ASP A 540 -20.45 18.51 17.24
N PHE A 541 -21.53 19.28 17.26
CA PHE A 541 -21.45 20.70 16.85
C PHE A 541 -20.51 21.50 17.75
N GLY A 542 -19.47 22.09 17.11
CA GLY A 542 -18.45 22.90 17.78
C GLY A 542 -17.17 22.16 18.13
N SER A 543 -17.07 20.84 17.85
CA SER A 543 -15.83 20.08 18.02
C SER A 543 -14.80 20.33 16.89
N GLY A 544 -15.24 20.92 15.75
CA GLY A 544 -14.45 21.11 14.54
C GLY A 544 -14.53 22.52 13.97
N TYR A 545 -14.49 22.63 12.65
CA TYR A 545 -14.66 23.88 11.90
C TYR A 545 -16.14 24.07 11.53
N ALA A 546 -16.96 24.42 12.51
CA ALA A 546 -18.38 24.63 12.32
C ALA A 546 -18.68 25.60 11.18
N ASN A 547 -19.32 25.11 10.12
CA ASN A 547 -19.82 25.95 9.06
C ASN A 547 -21.34 26.02 9.14
N LEU A 548 -21.89 27.12 9.70
CA LEU A 548 -23.33 27.36 9.78
C LEU A 548 -24.08 27.16 8.46
N ASN A 549 -23.42 27.44 7.31
CA ASN A 549 -24.00 27.14 6.00
C ASN A 549 -24.29 25.65 5.78
N THR A 550 -23.55 24.76 6.42
CA THR A 550 -23.76 23.32 6.32
C THR A 550 -24.99 22.88 7.10
N VAL A 551 -25.17 23.41 8.31
CA VAL A 551 -26.35 23.20 9.14
C VAL A 551 -27.63 23.56 8.37
N MET A 552 -27.64 24.68 7.66
CA MET A 552 -28.79 25.15 6.87
C MET A 552 -29.10 24.36 5.60
N ARG A 553 -28.17 23.54 5.12
CA ARG A 553 -28.32 22.80 3.85
C ARG A 553 -28.99 21.45 4.00
N LEU A 554 -28.99 20.87 5.19
CA LEU A 554 -29.54 19.56 5.48
C LEU A 554 -30.77 19.71 6.40
N PRO A 555 -31.79 18.85 6.29
CA PRO A 555 -33.04 18.97 7.03
C PRO A 555 -32.89 18.43 8.47
N PHE A 556 -31.96 18.97 9.24
CA PHE A 556 -31.82 18.65 10.65
C PHE A 556 -33.00 19.20 11.44
N SER A 557 -33.44 18.47 12.47
CA SER A 557 -34.42 18.94 13.44
C SER A 557 -33.82 19.18 14.83
N VAL A 558 -32.70 18.53 15.10
CA VAL A 558 -32.00 18.57 16.40
C VAL A 558 -30.53 18.86 16.16
N ILE A 559 -29.92 19.63 17.06
CA ILE A 559 -28.48 19.89 17.09
C ILE A 559 -27.94 19.49 18.46
N LYS A 560 -26.93 18.62 18.50
CA LYS A 560 -26.19 18.25 19.70
C LYS A 560 -24.96 19.14 19.79
N VAL A 561 -24.89 19.90 20.88
CA VAL A 561 -23.77 20.80 21.16
C VAL A 561 -22.73 20.04 21.95
N ASP A 562 -21.55 19.91 21.35
CA ASP A 562 -20.44 19.12 21.89
C ASP A 562 -19.93 19.66 23.23
N ARG A 563 -19.44 18.76 24.07
CA ARG A 563 -18.83 19.05 25.37
C ARG A 563 -17.72 20.09 25.32
N SER A 564 -16.97 20.20 24.22
CA SER A 564 -15.87 21.18 24.10
C SER A 564 -16.33 22.63 24.25
N LEU A 565 -17.58 22.93 23.84
CA LEU A 565 -18.19 24.24 24.03
C LEU A 565 -18.71 24.44 25.46
N LEU A 566 -19.04 23.35 26.17
CA LEU A 566 -19.50 23.38 27.54
C LEU A 566 -18.35 23.59 28.56
N PHE A 567 -17.12 23.29 28.16
CA PHE A 567 -15.96 23.35 29.05
C PHE A 567 -15.75 24.76 29.62
N ASP A 568 -15.67 24.85 30.97
CA ASP A 568 -15.50 26.10 31.75
C ASP A 568 -16.57 27.18 31.59
N ILE A 569 -17.78 26.88 31.12
CA ILE A 569 -18.85 27.88 30.93
C ILE A 569 -19.26 28.56 32.27
N CYS A 570 -19.15 27.86 33.39
CA CYS A 570 -19.47 28.40 34.71
C CYS A 570 -18.40 29.35 35.27
N ARG A 571 -17.20 29.40 34.63
CA ARG A 571 -16.05 30.19 35.10
C ARG A 571 -15.56 31.23 34.11
N ASP A 572 -15.78 31.02 32.80
CA ASP A 572 -15.35 31.90 31.74
C ASP A 572 -16.57 32.60 31.11
N GLU A 573 -16.71 33.89 31.40
CA GLU A 573 -17.81 34.72 30.91
C GLU A 573 -17.88 34.75 29.37
N LYS A 574 -16.75 34.75 28.65
CA LYS A 574 -16.76 34.76 27.19
C LYS A 574 -17.29 33.44 26.62
N ARG A 575 -16.95 32.32 27.25
CA ARG A 575 -17.49 31.00 26.87
C ARG A 575 -18.98 30.93 27.15
N ALA A 576 -19.42 31.42 28.30
CA ALA A 576 -20.82 31.52 28.65
C ALA A 576 -21.63 32.32 27.63
N ILE A 577 -21.19 33.55 27.30
CA ILE A 577 -21.82 34.40 26.28
C ILE A 577 -21.86 33.70 24.92
N PHE A 578 -20.77 33.07 24.51
CA PHE A 578 -20.71 32.35 23.24
C PHE A 578 -21.72 31.19 23.20
N TYR A 579 -21.74 30.34 24.24
CA TYR A 579 -22.65 29.22 24.32
C TYR A 579 -24.12 29.67 24.31
N GLU A 580 -24.48 30.66 25.12
CA GLU A 580 -25.82 31.28 25.14
C GLU A 580 -26.23 31.79 23.76
N SER A 581 -25.32 32.50 23.06
CA SER A 581 -25.57 33.03 21.71
C SER A 581 -25.82 31.91 20.70
N VAL A 582 -25.11 30.79 20.81
CA VAL A 582 -25.32 29.60 19.97
C VAL A 582 -26.71 29.03 20.21
N VAL A 583 -27.10 28.84 21.47
CA VAL A 583 -28.42 28.33 21.87
C VAL A 583 -29.53 29.25 21.34
N GLU A 584 -29.43 30.58 21.58
CA GLU A 584 -30.42 31.55 21.10
C GLU A 584 -30.55 31.55 19.58
N THR A 585 -29.42 31.44 18.86
CA THR A 585 -29.41 31.43 17.39
C THR A 585 -30.14 30.20 16.86
N PHE A 586 -29.85 29.00 17.38
CA PHE A 586 -30.48 27.77 16.92
C PHE A 586 -31.98 27.73 17.27
N HIS A 587 -32.40 28.24 18.43
CA HIS A 587 -33.82 28.40 18.75
C HIS A 587 -34.55 29.32 17.76
N LYS A 588 -33.96 30.46 17.39
CA LYS A 588 -34.53 31.36 16.37
C LYS A 588 -34.66 30.71 15.00
N MET A 589 -33.84 29.68 14.74
CA MET A 589 -33.89 28.87 13.52
C MET A 589 -34.81 27.65 13.64
N ASN A 590 -35.54 27.50 14.76
CA ASN A 590 -36.45 26.38 15.07
C ASN A 590 -35.75 25.02 15.20
N TYR A 591 -34.48 24.96 15.61
CA TYR A 591 -33.82 23.72 15.98
C TYR A 591 -34.06 23.42 17.47
N HIS A 592 -34.19 22.11 17.80
CA HIS A 592 -34.10 21.63 19.16
C HIS A 592 -32.63 21.40 19.53
N ILE A 593 -32.29 21.66 20.80
CA ILE A 593 -30.91 21.60 21.25
C ILE A 593 -30.74 20.50 22.29
N VAL A 594 -29.71 19.68 22.12
CA VAL A 594 -29.18 18.76 23.11
C VAL A 594 -27.81 19.25 23.53
N SER A 595 -27.59 19.51 24.83
CA SER A 595 -26.26 19.75 25.37
C SER A 595 -25.62 18.43 25.78
N GLU A 596 -24.43 18.16 25.34
CA GLU A 596 -23.69 16.93 25.65
C GLU A 596 -22.65 17.12 26.73
N GLY A 597 -22.32 16.00 27.41
CA GLY A 597 -21.21 15.94 28.34
C GLY A 597 -21.43 16.69 29.64
N VAL A 598 -22.68 16.97 30.04
CA VAL A 598 -22.99 17.63 31.30
C VAL A 598 -22.66 16.70 32.47
N GLU A 599 -21.80 17.13 33.39
CA GLU A 599 -21.31 16.34 34.51
C GLU A 599 -21.68 16.94 35.87
N THR A 600 -21.99 18.24 35.93
CA THR A 600 -22.27 18.93 37.20
C THR A 600 -23.66 19.56 37.23
N GLN A 601 -24.16 19.79 38.45
CA GLN A 601 -25.42 20.50 38.66
C GLN A 601 -25.33 21.95 38.20
N GLU A 602 -24.20 22.60 38.43
CA GLU A 602 -23.95 23.99 38.02
C GLU A 602 -24.07 24.17 36.51
N GLU A 603 -23.42 23.27 35.74
CA GLU A 603 -23.55 23.26 34.27
C GLU A 603 -25.02 23.08 33.85
N MET A 604 -25.71 22.10 34.44
CA MET A 604 -27.12 21.80 34.15
C MET A 604 -28.03 22.99 34.40
N GLU A 605 -27.90 23.66 35.56
CA GLU A 605 -28.71 24.83 35.91
C GLU A 605 -28.45 25.99 34.96
N GLN A 606 -27.19 26.25 34.63
CA GLN A 606 -26.80 27.34 33.73
C GLN A 606 -27.35 27.17 32.33
N ILE A 607 -27.12 26.00 31.69
CA ILE A 607 -27.62 25.77 30.33
C ILE A 607 -29.14 25.68 30.25
N SER A 608 -29.77 25.19 31.33
CA SER A 608 -31.24 25.21 31.43
C SER A 608 -31.79 26.63 31.48
N SER A 609 -31.10 27.56 32.16
CA SER A 609 -31.47 28.98 32.18
C SER A 609 -31.41 29.66 30.81
N TRP A 610 -30.55 29.20 29.94
CA TRP A 610 -30.45 29.64 28.52
C TRP A 610 -31.44 28.96 27.59
N GLY A 611 -32.29 28.06 28.13
CA GLY A 611 -33.38 27.44 27.37
C GLY A 611 -33.04 26.12 26.70
N VAL A 612 -31.90 25.49 26.97
CA VAL A 612 -31.57 24.15 26.45
C VAL A 612 -32.65 23.16 26.89
N GLU A 613 -33.32 22.50 25.91
CA GLU A 613 -34.45 21.62 26.17
C GLU A 613 -34.07 20.21 26.59
N MET A 614 -32.91 19.74 26.10
CA MET A 614 -32.46 18.37 26.26
C MET A 614 -31.01 18.32 26.73
N ILE A 615 -30.70 17.42 27.63
CA ILE A 615 -29.39 17.29 28.25
C ILE A 615 -28.96 15.82 28.22
N GLN A 616 -27.76 15.57 27.76
CA GLN A 616 -27.10 14.28 27.79
C GLN A 616 -25.78 14.40 28.55
N GLY A 617 -25.59 13.57 29.57
CA GLY A 617 -24.35 13.61 30.34
C GLY A 617 -24.39 12.73 31.60
N TYR A 618 -23.21 12.53 32.16
CA TYR A 618 -23.03 11.65 33.32
C TYR A 618 -23.68 12.19 34.59
N TYR A 619 -24.05 13.45 34.58
CA TYR A 619 -24.87 14.01 35.66
C TYR A 619 -26.23 13.28 35.79
N PHE A 620 -26.85 12.91 34.68
CA PHE A 620 -28.14 12.20 34.68
C PHE A 620 -27.95 10.68 34.55
N SER A 621 -27.21 10.22 33.53
CA SER A 621 -26.97 8.80 33.32
C SER A 621 -25.75 8.57 32.44
N LYS A 622 -25.00 7.51 32.78
CA LYS A 622 -24.03 6.91 31.82
C LYS A 622 -24.78 6.04 30.82
N PRO A 623 -24.16 5.65 29.71
CA PRO A 623 -24.70 4.60 28.83
C PRO A 623 -24.97 3.32 29.64
N LEU A 624 -26.16 2.74 29.49
CA LEU A 624 -26.63 1.59 30.22
C LEU A 624 -26.90 0.41 29.28
N PRO A 625 -26.64 -0.84 29.69
CA PRO A 625 -27.13 -2.01 28.98
C PRO A 625 -28.68 -2.09 29.08
N GLU A 626 -29.31 -2.83 28.15
CA GLU A 626 -30.78 -2.91 28.03
C GLU A 626 -31.50 -3.15 29.34
N LYS A 627 -31.02 -4.08 30.17
CA LYS A 627 -31.67 -4.43 31.46
C LYS A 627 -31.72 -3.24 32.42
N GLU A 628 -30.60 -2.57 32.60
CA GLU A 628 -30.48 -1.43 33.52
C GLU A 628 -31.29 -0.23 33.01
N LEU A 629 -31.28 -0.01 31.67
CA LEU A 629 -32.13 1.00 31.07
C LEU A 629 -33.62 0.77 31.37
N LEU A 630 -34.10 -0.47 31.18
CA LEU A 630 -35.50 -0.79 31.46
C LEU A 630 -35.88 -0.60 32.93
N GLU A 631 -34.96 -0.86 33.86
CA GLU A 631 -35.17 -0.59 35.28
C GLU A 631 -35.22 0.92 35.56
N LEU A 632 -34.35 1.70 34.93
CA LEU A 632 -34.33 3.15 35.08
C LEU A 632 -35.66 3.78 34.60
N LEU A 633 -36.12 3.39 33.40
CA LEU A 633 -37.34 3.92 32.80
C LEU A 633 -38.59 3.48 33.56
N LYS A 634 -38.64 2.27 34.13
CA LYS A 634 -39.73 1.83 35.03
C LYS A 634 -39.82 2.65 36.33
N LYS A 635 -38.68 3.07 36.87
CA LYS A 635 -38.68 3.96 38.05
C LYS A 635 -39.25 5.34 37.71
N GLN A 636 -38.97 5.85 36.53
CA GLN A 636 -39.55 7.10 36.04
C GLN A 636 -41.07 7.01 35.93
N ASP A 637 -41.61 5.94 35.34
CA ASP A 637 -43.06 5.71 35.20
C ASP A 637 -43.80 5.64 36.54
N ASN A 638 -43.13 5.14 37.58
CA ASN A 638 -43.72 5.06 38.93
C ASN A 638 -43.70 6.41 39.69
N ILE A 639 -42.88 7.35 39.28
CA ILE A 639 -42.82 8.71 39.85
C ILE A 639 -43.90 9.60 39.22
N GLU A 640 -44.29 9.34 37.98
CA GLU A 640 -45.34 10.08 37.24
C GLU A 640 -46.77 9.63 37.61
N ARG A 641 -46.93 8.50 38.33
CA ARG A 641 -48.19 8.02 38.90
C ARG A 641 -48.39 8.49 40.29
#